data_4a060ff6a76289aaefde187a52812b04
#
_entry.id   4a060ff6a76289aaefde187a52812b04
#
_cell.length_a   1.000
_cell.length_b   1.000
_cell.length_c   1.000
_cell.angle_alpha   90.00
_cell.angle_beta   90.00
_cell.angle_gamma   90.00
#
_symmetry.space_group_name_H-M   'P 1'
#
loop_
_entity.id
_entity.type
_entity.pdbx_description
1 polymer ?
#
loop_
_entity_poly.entity_id
_entity_poly.type
_entity_poly.pdbx_seq_one_letter_code
_entity_poly.pdbx_strand_id
1 'polypeptide(L)'
;MQCKTILAYYLTVIRYSIFLLGSLFLCQSASFAQSVDSIDSAKILKSPAPENNVELISFLQKADDSEKFLFFREAFERQKIHLFKNPRQYFGEDFPLIDYIQAWFLLSQARQQPNDLNTQKEIQNFLIKHKNDYIAERLRTDWLLVMASYWNERNQWKTFNSVRKQLQWNKSDPNIVCWDLYHNISNRKNISKNFANEALSIINAPRYKGNNICQKVSSALINKVPSTAFTRLVILIQQGRISEARNVLNVLIQKKRLPARASRLAFNSPAKWYRTYRNKLGTQNKHVRLIAAYRLTSIDIDQSVRVANSLNGKLNKAEKSALWGRLGYVGAINHNPNALQWYAKGGQSVCSGPYSALPSDCIQWQARAALRIKDWKKLNHLIANMPASMAKQENWAYWRGRALVEIGHAEQAPQYWRTISTKRTFYGKLASEALGQSFYYSDNETVEATHEAIDSIGKNPSLQRAKYFYDIGLFVEGNREWQWGIRTMNASELLAAAQWAEKHSLLHRAINTAIKVAEHYPLEHELLYPRPFEDEIEEFSEKAEIDDNWVYGLMRQESRFIAAAQSNVGANGLMQIMPATAKWIAKQLEIDDFKPEKIYEIETNIYFGTSYLRSLLNRLDNNLILATAGYNAGPNRASRWQQSLPQISEGAIFIETIPFTETRNYVQNVLANTIEYAYEQDQKITSFRRWLGEIDPKADTTTEEKI
;
A
#
# COMPACT_ATOMS: atom_id res chain seq x y z
N MET A 1 -5.10 -32.16 -34.01
CA MET A 1 -3.99 -31.21 -33.76
C MET A 1 -4.43 -29.88 -33.17
N GLN A 2 -5.69 -29.71 -32.78
CA GLN A 2 -6.24 -28.45 -32.24
C GLN A 2 -6.40 -28.41 -30.70
N CYS A 3 -6.10 -29.50 -29.99
CA CYS A 3 -6.29 -29.55 -28.52
C CYS A 3 -5.06 -29.18 -27.71
N LYS A 4 -3.87 -29.05 -28.31
CA LYS A 4 -2.62 -28.68 -27.59
C LYS A 4 -2.39 -27.16 -27.49
N THR A 5 -2.98 -26.38 -28.39
CA THR A 5 -2.80 -24.92 -28.45
C THR A 5 -3.67 -24.18 -27.42
N ILE A 6 -4.84 -24.72 -27.09
CA ILE A 6 -5.77 -24.13 -26.10
C ILE A 6 -5.25 -24.35 -24.66
N LEU A 7 -4.55 -25.45 -24.40
CA LEU A 7 -3.98 -25.72 -23.06
C LEU A 7 -2.78 -24.83 -22.73
N ALA A 8 -2.01 -24.43 -23.74
CA ALA A 8 -0.89 -23.51 -23.59
C ALA A 8 -1.36 -22.06 -23.27
N TYR A 9 -2.48 -21.62 -23.87
CA TYR A 9 -3.05 -20.31 -23.62
C TYR A 9 -3.66 -20.19 -22.20
N TYR A 10 -4.33 -21.24 -21.71
CA TYR A 10 -4.86 -21.29 -20.35
C TYR A 10 -3.78 -21.35 -19.27
N LEU A 11 -2.65 -22.01 -19.53
CA LEU A 11 -1.52 -22.05 -18.59
C LEU A 11 -0.75 -20.74 -18.52
N THR A 12 -0.73 -19.95 -19.58
CA THR A 12 -0.11 -18.62 -19.60
C THR A 12 -0.97 -17.60 -18.86
N VAL A 13 -2.28 -17.62 -19.02
CA VAL A 13 -3.21 -16.73 -18.30
C VAL A 13 -3.26 -17.03 -16.81
N ILE A 14 -3.15 -18.30 -16.39
CA ILE A 14 -3.07 -18.68 -14.97
C ILE A 14 -1.73 -18.28 -14.35
N ARG A 15 -0.62 -18.26 -15.10
CA ARG A 15 0.66 -17.75 -14.60
C ARG A 15 0.66 -16.25 -14.34
N TYR A 16 -0.02 -15.45 -15.15
CA TYR A 16 -0.14 -14.00 -14.96
C TYR A 16 -1.08 -13.60 -13.80
N SER A 17 -2.10 -14.40 -13.50
CA SER A 17 -3.03 -14.11 -12.39
C SER A 17 -2.49 -14.44 -11.00
N ILE A 18 -1.41 -15.22 -10.88
CA ILE A 18 -0.80 -15.59 -9.60
C ILE A 18 0.35 -14.63 -9.22
N PHE A 19 0.86 -13.79 -10.16
CA PHE A 19 1.94 -12.85 -9.89
C PHE A 19 1.49 -11.49 -9.31
N LEU A 20 0.20 -11.22 -9.23
CA LEU A 20 -0.37 -9.90 -8.84
C LEU A 20 -0.68 -9.75 -7.33
N LEU A 21 -0.18 -10.65 -6.47
CA LEU A 21 -0.39 -10.57 -5.01
C LEU A 21 0.90 -10.75 -4.19
N GLY A 22 2.06 -10.45 -4.76
CA GLY A 22 3.32 -10.79 -4.10
C GLY A 22 4.51 -9.88 -4.29
N SER A 23 4.35 -8.54 -4.39
CA SER A 23 5.54 -7.68 -4.33
C SER A 23 5.23 -6.27 -3.81
N LEU A 24 5.03 -6.17 -2.52
CA LEU A 24 5.30 -4.94 -1.78
C LEU A 24 6.69 -5.11 -1.13
N PHE A 25 7.60 -4.20 -1.44
CA PHE A 25 8.98 -4.11 -0.95
C PHE A 25 10.03 -5.03 -1.60
N LEU A 26 10.40 -4.69 -2.83
CA LEU A 26 11.81 -4.69 -3.26
C LEU A 26 11.97 -3.48 -4.19
N CYS A 27 12.69 -2.46 -3.70
CA CYS A 27 13.21 -1.38 -4.52
C CYS A 27 14.02 -1.98 -5.68
N GLN A 28 13.47 -1.94 -6.88
CA GLN A 28 14.27 -1.92 -8.09
C GLN A 28 14.07 -0.56 -8.73
N SER A 29 15.04 0.30 -8.50
CA SER A 29 15.31 1.47 -9.32
C SER A 29 15.65 0.98 -10.72
N ALA A 30 14.71 1.11 -11.64
CA ALA A 30 15.00 0.98 -13.07
C ALA A 30 14.93 2.38 -13.69
N SER A 31 16.10 2.86 -14.05
CA SER A 31 16.44 3.76 -15.17
C SER A 31 15.65 5.06 -15.35
N PHE A 32 16.18 6.15 -14.79
CA PHE A 32 16.34 7.38 -15.55
C PHE A 32 17.81 7.45 -15.99
N ALA A 33 18.10 6.87 -17.13
CA ALA A 33 19.36 7.06 -17.85
C ALA A 33 19.01 7.24 -19.31
N GLN A 34 18.67 8.47 -19.66
CA GLN A 34 18.72 8.89 -21.07
C GLN A 34 19.70 10.03 -21.20
N SER A 35 20.65 9.82 -22.14
CA SER A 35 21.63 10.71 -22.68
C SER A 35 22.83 11.07 -21.79
N VAL A 36 23.55 10.08 -21.34
CA VAL A 36 25.01 10.14 -21.30
C VAL A 36 25.50 9.05 -22.26
N ASP A 37 26.51 9.31 -23.08
CA ASP A 37 27.26 8.24 -23.77
C ASP A 37 27.71 7.26 -22.69
N SER A 38 26.90 6.26 -22.46
CA SER A 38 26.92 5.47 -21.23
C SER A 38 28.16 4.60 -21.23
N ILE A 39 29.12 4.98 -20.44
CA ILE A 39 30.03 3.98 -19.89
C ILE A 39 29.13 2.90 -19.29
N ASP A 40 29.19 1.68 -19.83
CA ASP A 40 28.43 0.56 -19.30
C ASP A 40 28.95 0.27 -17.87
N SER A 41 28.36 0.96 -16.88
CA SER A 41 28.69 0.82 -15.45
C SER A 41 28.63 -0.64 -15.02
N ALA A 42 27.79 -1.45 -15.69
CA ALA A 42 27.73 -2.89 -15.48
C ALA A 42 29.02 -3.59 -15.94
N LYS A 43 29.71 -3.08 -16.94
CA LYS A 43 30.98 -3.64 -17.45
C LYS A 43 32.16 -3.22 -16.56
N ILE A 44 32.16 -1.96 -16.13
CA ILE A 44 33.17 -1.41 -15.21
C ILE A 44 33.14 -2.11 -13.84
N LEU A 45 31.95 -2.27 -13.26
CA LEU A 45 31.77 -2.92 -11.96
C LEU A 45 31.96 -4.45 -12.00
N LYS A 46 32.20 -5.06 -13.17
CA LYS A 46 32.65 -6.45 -13.32
C LYS A 46 34.18 -6.59 -13.24
N SER A 47 34.92 -5.51 -13.36
CA SER A 47 36.38 -5.52 -13.23
C SER A 47 36.82 -5.83 -11.79
N PRO A 48 37.83 -6.70 -11.58
CA PRO A 48 38.32 -7.03 -10.25
C PRO A 48 39.05 -5.89 -9.52
N ALA A 49 39.51 -4.86 -10.25
CA ALA A 49 40.23 -3.70 -9.68
C ALA A 49 39.73 -2.40 -10.38
N PRO A 50 38.63 -1.78 -9.91
CA PRO A 50 38.12 -0.56 -10.51
C PRO A 50 39.08 0.60 -10.51
N GLU A 51 40.01 0.68 -9.50
CA GLU A 51 41.01 1.76 -9.37
C GLU A 51 42.05 1.82 -10.49
N ASN A 52 42.26 0.72 -11.24
CA ASN A 52 43.17 0.64 -12.36
C ASN A 52 42.49 0.78 -13.74
N ASN A 53 41.19 1.06 -13.75
CA ASN A 53 40.44 1.20 -14.99
C ASN A 53 40.51 2.64 -15.50
N VAL A 54 41.27 2.85 -16.58
CA VAL A 54 41.50 4.17 -17.20
C VAL A 54 40.19 4.85 -17.61
N GLU A 55 39.19 4.08 -18.10
CA GLU A 55 37.87 4.60 -18.49
C GLU A 55 37.10 5.12 -17.27
N LEU A 56 37.17 4.40 -16.15
CA LEU A 56 36.54 4.81 -14.92
C LEU A 56 37.18 6.06 -14.31
N ILE A 57 38.51 6.14 -14.31
CA ILE A 57 39.24 7.32 -13.81
C ILE A 57 38.86 8.53 -14.68
N SER A 58 38.86 8.38 -15.99
CA SER A 58 38.44 9.44 -16.91
C SER A 58 36.98 9.89 -16.68
N PHE A 59 36.07 8.95 -16.44
CA PHE A 59 34.68 9.26 -16.08
C PHE A 59 34.61 10.06 -14.78
N LEU A 60 35.21 9.56 -13.70
CA LEU A 60 35.18 10.23 -12.38
C LEU A 60 35.85 11.62 -12.36
N GLN A 61 36.71 11.89 -13.36
CA GLN A 61 37.32 13.22 -13.54
C GLN A 61 36.42 14.19 -14.33
N LYS A 62 35.60 13.69 -15.24
CA LYS A 62 34.80 14.51 -16.17
C LYS A 62 33.34 14.64 -15.77
N ALA A 63 32.78 13.64 -15.11
CA ALA A 63 31.38 13.61 -14.67
C ALA A 63 31.11 14.70 -13.64
N ASP A 64 29.89 15.22 -13.63
CA ASP A 64 29.43 16.08 -12.56
C ASP A 64 29.16 15.29 -11.24
N ASP A 65 28.86 16.00 -10.16
CA ASP A 65 28.68 15.36 -8.87
C ASP A 65 27.41 14.50 -8.80
N SER A 66 26.37 14.81 -9.59
CA SER A 66 25.16 14.01 -9.68
C SER A 66 25.43 12.67 -10.37
N GLU A 67 26.15 12.69 -11.48
CA GLU A 67 26.54 11.49 -12.24
C GLU A 67 27.44 10.58 -11.40
N LYS A 68 28.46 11.16 -10.72
CA LYS A 68 29.32 10.43 -9.77
C LYS A 68 28.51 9.82 -8.63
N PHE A 69 27.55 10.57 -8.08
CA PHE A 69 26.70 10.09 -7.00
C PHE A 69 25.85 8.88 -7.44
N LEU A 70 25.22 8.96 -8.60
CA LEU A 70 24.43 7.86 -9.17
C LEU A 70 25.29 6.62 -9.43
N PHE A 71 26.52 6.81 -9.94
CA PHE A 71 27.48 5.73 -10.11
C PHE A 71 27.84 5.05 -8.77
N PHE A 72 28.20 5.81 -7.73
CA PHE A 72 28.53 5.23 -6.42
C PHE A 72 27.32 4.60 -5.74
N ARG A 73 26.12 5.13 -5.97
CA ARG A 73 24.88 4.48 -5.54
C ARG A 73 24.70 3.10 -6.18
N GLU A 74 24.92 3.00 -7.49
CA GLU A 74 24.91 1.70 -8.18
C GLU A 74 25.99 0.76 -7.68
N ALA A 75 27.20 1.28 -7.45
CA ALA A 75 28.30 0.50 -6.85
C ALA A 75 27.93 -0.03 -5.47
N PHE A 76 27.22 0.74 -4.64
CA PHE A 76 26.71 0.31 -3.35
C PHE A 76 25.62 -0.75 -3.48
N GLU A 77 24.65 -0.56 -4.35
CA GLU A 77 23.54 -1.52 -4.62
C GLU A 77 24.09 -2.85 -5.12
N ARG A 78 25.12 -2.82 -5.95
CA ARG A 78 25.85 -4.03 -6.43
C ARG A 78 26.86 -4.56 -5.42
N GLN A 79 26.95 -3.98 -4.24
CA GLN A 79 27.90 -4.36 -3.18
C GLN A 79 29.39 -4.26 -3.61
N LYS A 80 29.73 -3.27 -4.42
CA LYS A 80 31.07 -3.06 -4.99
C LYS A 80 31.77 -1.78 -4.50
N ILE A 81 31.08 -0.90 -3.77
CA ILE A 81 31.63 0.38 -3.31
C ILE A 81 32.88 0.21 -2.42
N HIS A 82 33.01 -0.92 -1.72
CA HIS A 82 34.18 -1.23 -0.88
C HIS A 82 35.49 -1.46 -1.69
N LEU A 83 35.38 -1.65 -3.01
CA LEU A 83 36.54 -1.76 -3.90
C LEU A 83 37.24 -0.43 -4.13
N PHE A 84 36.62 0.69 -3.77
CA PHE A 84 37.23 2.02 -3.80
C PHE A 84 37.89 2.32 -2.45
N LYS A 85 39.07 2.90 -2.47
CA LYS A 85 39.81 3.23 -1.21
C LYS A 85 39.14 4.35 -0.43
N ASN A 86 38.70 5.40 -1.12
CA ASN A 86 38.06 6.57 -0.54
C ASN A 86 37.10 7.20 -1.55
N PRO A 87 35.84 6.73 -1.66
CA PRO A 87 34.90 7.29 -2.63
C PRO A 87 34.61 8.77 -2.44
N ARG A 88 34.74 9.29 -1.21
CA ARG A 88 34.51 10.70 -0.88
C ARG A 88 35.46 11.66 -1.63
N GLN A 89 36.68 11.24 -1.94
CA GLN A 89 37.69 12.08 -2.63
C GLN A 89 37.27 12.56 -4.02
N TYR A 90 36.27 11.96 -4.63
CA TYR A 90 35.77 12.31 -5.96
C TYR A 90 34.76 13.46 -5.97
N PHE A 91 34.39 13.99 -4.79
CA PHE A 91 33.41 15.05 -4.62
C PHE A 91 33.98 16.28 -3.95
N GLY A 92 33.40 17.46 -4.23
CA GLY A 92 33.69 18.67 -3.48
C GLY A 92 33.25 18.55 -2.02
N GLU A 93 33.90 19.34 -1.14
CA GLU A 93 33.61 19.33 0.30
C GLU A 93 32.14 19.75 0.59
N ASP A 94 31.60 20.65 -0.22
CA ASP A 94 30.26 21.21 -0.08
C ASP A 94 29.17 20.35 -0.76
N PHE A 95 29.52 19.18 -1.30
CA PHE A 95 28.54 18.32 -1.95
C PHE A 95 27.47 17.83 -0.96
N PRO A 96 26.16 18.16 -1.15
CA PRO A 96 25.14 17.95 -0.13
C PRO A 96 24.92 16.49 0.29
N LEU A 97 25.23 15.53 -0.60
CA LEU A 97 25.03 14.10 -0.37
C LEU A 97 26.30 13.34 -0.02
N ILE A 98 27.41 14.04 0.31
CA ILE A 98 28.70 13.43 0.60
C ILE A 98 28.65 12.41 1.75
N ASP A 99 27.81 12.66 2.75
CA ASP A 99 27.67 11.79 3.91
C ASP A 99 26.95 10.48 3.56
N TYR A 100 26.14 10.45 2.49
CA TYR A 100 25.55 9.21 1.97
C TYR A 100 26.61 8.28 1.37
N ILE A 101 27.57 8.85 0.64
CA ILE A 101 28.71 8.10 0.08
C ILE A 101 29.53 7.47 1.21
N GLN A 102 29.82 8.25 2.24
CA GLN A 102 30.57 7.77 3.42
C GLN A 102 29.83 6.65 4.17
N ALA A 103 28.52 6.84 4.39
CA ALA A 103 27.70 5.84 5.06
C ALA A 103 27.62 4.51 4.28
N TRP A 104 27.44 4.56 2.95
CA TRP A 104 27.42 3.38 2.09
C TRP A 104 28.76 2.64 2.09
N PHE A 105 29.87 3.40 2.06
CA PHE A 105 31.21 2.83 2.12
C PHE A 105 31.45 2.09 3.44
N LEU A 106 31.21 2.74 4.58
CA LEU A 106 31.31 2.15 5.91
C LEU A 106 30.44 0.90 6.08
N LEU A 107 29.20 0.95 5.61
CA LEU A 107 28.28 -0.19 5.68
C LEU A 107 28.77 -1.36 4.82
N SER A 108 29.33 -1.08 3.65
CA SER A 108 29.89 -2.11 2.78
C SER A 108 31.14 -2.76 3.39
N GLN A 109 32.01 -1.99 4.03
CA GLN A 109 33.16 -2.52 4.78
C GLN A 109 32.71 -3.42 5.95
N ALA A 110 31.72 -2.97 6.76
CA ALA A 110 31.18 -3.76 7.86
C ALA A 110 30.54 -5.08 7.37
N ARG A 111 29.98 -5.11 6.16
CA ARG A 111 29.43 -6.32 5.54
C ARG A 111 30.52 -7.29 5.12
N GLN A 112 31.62 -6.80 4.55
CA GLN A 112 32.75 -7.62 4.11
C GLN A 112 33.57 -8.16 5.31
N GLN A 113 33.76 -7.33 6.31
CA GLN A 113 34.61 -7.62 7.48
C GLN A 113 33.86 -7.27 8.79
N PRO A 114 32.86 -8.08 9.19
CA PRO A 114 32.05 -7.79 10.38
C PRO A 114 32.82 -7.78 11.70
N ASN A 115 34.01 -8.39 11.74
CA ASN A 115 34.90 -8.41 12.89
C ASN A 115 35.90 -7.25 12.95
N ASP A 116 35.95 -6.38 11.95
CA ASP A 116 36.85 -5.23 11.96
C ASP A 116 36.38 -4.15 12.95
N LEU A 117 37.12 -4.01 14.04
CA LEU A 117 36.82 -3.04 15.10
C LEU A 117 37.03 -1.60 14.65
N ASN A 118 37.92 -1.34 13.68
CA ASN A 118 38.15 0.01 13.17
C ASN A 118 36.92 0.50 12.41
N THR A 119 36.39 -0.31 11.47
CA THR A 119 35.15 0.00 10.76
C THR A 119 33.98 0.21 11.74
N GLN A 120 33.84 -0.64 12.76
CA GLN A 120 32.78 -0.46 13.77
C GLN A 120 32.93 0.86 14.54
N LYS A 121 34.17 1.26 14.89
CA LYS A 121 34.45 2.54 15.55
C LYS A 121 34.16 3.73 14.63
N GLU A 122 34.53 3.64 13.36
CA GLU A 122 34.23 4.69 12.37
C GLU A 122 32.72 4.87 12.17
N ILE A 123 31.93 3.78 12.12
CA ILE A 123 30.48 3.84 12.09
C ILE A 123 29.95 4.55 13.34
N GLN A 124 30.48 4.22 14.54
CA GLN A 124 30.05 4.88 15.79
C GLN A 124 30.33 6.37 15.76
N ASN A 125 31.56 6.78 15.32
CA ASN A 125 31.92 8.17 15.16
C ASN A 125 31.03 8.91 14.18
N PHE A 126 30.72 8.29 13.03
CA PHE A 126 29.75 8.83 12.06
C PHE A 126 28.38 9.04 12.69
N LEU A 127 27.84 8.04 13.41
CA LEU A 127 26.55 8.12 14.07
C LEU A 127 26.47 9.20 15.16
N ILE A 128 27.59 9.49 15.83
CA ILE A 128 27.68 10.58 16.82
C ILE A 128 27.70 11.94 16.11
N LYS A 129 28.51 12.08 15.07
CA LYS A 129 28.63 13.31 14.30
C LYS A 129 27.30 13.72 13.66
N HIS A 130 26.58 12.75 13.09
CA HIS A 130 25.34 12.94 12.33
C HIS A 130 24.07 12.58 13.12
N LYS A 131 24.11 12.67 14.47
CA LYS A 131 23.01 12.19 15.35
C LYS A 131 21.63 12.76 15.03
N ASN A 132 21.55 13.94 14.43
CA ASN A 132 20.32 14.63 14.08
C ASN A 132 19.92 14.45 12.60
N ASP A 133 20.76 13.82 11.77
CA ASP A 133 20.52 13.63 10.35
C ASP A 133 19.83 12.30 10.06
N TYR A 134 19.00 12.29 8.99
CA TYR A 134 18.32 11.07 8.54
C TYR A 134 19.34 9.98 8.16
N ILE A 135 20.49 10.35 7.58
CA ILE A 135 21.49 9.38 7.17
C ILE A 135 22.04 8.55 8.34
N ALA A 136 22.15 9.13 9.54
CA ALA A 136 22.55 8.37 10.72
C ALA A 136 21.47 7.37 11.17
N GLU A 137 20.19 7.74 11.10
CA GLU A 137 19.07 6.81 11.35
C GLU A 137 19.07 5.67 10.33
N ARG A 138 19.34 5.98 9.06
CA ARG A 138 19.43 4.99 7.99
C ARG A 138 20.63 4.06 8.18
N LEU A 139 21.81 4.61 8.38
CA LEU A 139 23.02 3.81 8.62
C LEU A 139 22.88 2.91 9.85
N ARG A 140 22.30 3.43 10.94
CA ARG A 140 22.04 2.65 12.15
C ARG A 140 21.12 1.46 11.88
N THR A 141 20.06 1.68 11.11
CA THR A 141 19.13 0.63 10.70
C THR A 141 19.82 -0.44 9.87
N ASP A 142 20.54 -0.02 8.82
CA ASP A 142 21.21 -0.95 7.90
C ASP A 142 22.36 -1.69 8.57
N TRP A 143 23.12 -1.03 9.47
CA TRP A 143 24.18 -1.65 10.26
C TRP A 143 23.63 -2.72 11.21
N LEU A 144 22.51 -2.45 11.90
CA LEU A 144 21.82 -3.47 12.69
C LEU A 144 21.48 -4.72 11.87
N LEU A 145 20.98 -4.54 10.64
CA LEU A 145 20.58 -5.63 9.78
C LEU A 145 21.78 -6.43 9.24
N VAL A 146 22.85 -5.74 8.89
CA VAL A 146 24.11 -6.37 8.43
C VAL A 146 24.74 -7.19 9.54
N MET A 147 24.76 -6.67 10.76
CA MET A 147 25.47 -7.26 11.89
C MET A 147 24.63 -8.24 12.72
N ALA A 148 23.31 -8.29 12.51
CA ALA A 148 22.40 -9.06 13.38
C ALA A 148 22.77 -10.56 13.48
N SER A 149 23.11 -11.22 12.36
CA SER A 149 23.53 -12.62 12.37
C SER A 149 24.84 -12.80 13.12
N TYR A 150 25.83 -11.97 12.80
CA TYR A 150 27.14 -11.98 13.42
C TYR A 150 27.05 -11.82 14.95
N TRP A 151 26.33 -10.83 15.44
CA TRP A 151 26.15 -10.58 16.88
C TRP A 151 25.33 -11.68 17.57
N ASN A 152 24.36 -12.27 16.87
CA ASN A 152 23.58 -13.39 17.43
C ASN A 152 24.43 -14.66 17.61
N GLU A 153 25.26 -15.00 16.63
CA GLU A 153 26.12 -16.18 16.66
C GLU A 153 27.25 -16.08 17.70
N ARG A 154 27.72 -14.86 17.99
CA ARG A 154 28.80 -14.58 18.95
C ARG A 154 28.32 -14.17 20.33
N ASN A 155 27.02 -14.29 20.61
CA ASN A 155 26.43 -13.88 21.89
C ASN A 155 26.65 -12.39 22.24
N GLN A 156 26.78 -11.52 21.23
CA GLN A 156 26.98 -10.08 21.36
C GLN A 156 25.65 -9.30 21.26
N TRP A 157 24.54 -9.87 21.71
CA TRP A 157 23.22 -9.26 21.58
C TRP A 157 23.04 -7.97 22.39
N LYS A 158 23.87 -7.74 23.39
CA LYS A 158 23.92 -6.46 24.11
C LYS A 158 24.26 -5.30 23.17
N THR A 159 25.20 -5.50 22.22
CA THR A 159 25.56 -4.50 21.21
C THR A 159 24.38 -4.20 20.29
N PHE A 160 23.72 -5.23 19.75
CA PHE A 160 22.51 -5.06 18.95
C PHE A 160 21.46 -4.20 19.69
N ASN A 161 21.17 -4.52 20.95
CA ASN A 161 20.19 -3.79 21.74
C ASN A 161 20.61 -2.36 22.03
N SER A 162 21.90 -2.09 22.26
CA SER A 162 22.42 -0.75 22.47
C SER A 162 22.21 0.14 21.22
N VAL A 163 22.53 -0.38 20.04
CA VAL A 163 22.33 0.33 18.77
C VAL A 163 20.83 0.51 18.48
N ARG A 164 20.02 -0.53 18.68
CA ARG A 164 18.56 -0.48 18.46
C ARG A 164 17.85 0.57 19.31
N LYS A 165 18.24 0.74 20.58
CA LYS A 165 17.65 1.74 21.49
C LYS A 165 17.82 3.18 20.97
N GLN A 166 18.82 3.44 20.16
CA GLN A 166 19.12 4.76 19.60
C GLN A 166 18.29 5.06 18.33
N LEU A 167 17.58 4.09 17.76
CA LEU A 167 16.68 4.35 16.64
C LEU A 167 15.57 5.30 17.07
N GLN A 168 15.28 6.29 16.24
CA GLN A 168 14.19 7.24 16.44
C GLN A 168 12.95 6.86 15.64
N TRP A 169 13.12 6.54 14.38
CA TRP A 169 12.03 6.30 13.43
C TRP A 169 11.82 4.80 13.10
N ASN A 170 12.92 4.08 12.84
CA ASN A 170 12.85 2.69 12.37
C ASN A 170 12.73 1.63 13.47
N LYS A 171 12.26 2.00 14.67
CA LYS A 171 12.11 1.07 15.81
C LYS A 171 11.27 -0.17 15.49
N SER A 172 10.30 -0.01 14.59
CA SER A 172 9.36 -1.06 14.19
C SER A 172 9.66 -1.69 12.82
N ASP A 173 10.90 -1.53 12.30
CA ASP A 173 11.32 -2.21 11.08
C ASP A 173 11.09 -3.73 11.21
N PRO A 174 10.44 -4.39 10.24
CA PRO A 174 10.09 -5.80 10.32
C PRO A 174 11.29 -6.72 10.53
N ASN A 175 12.45 -6.44 9.92
CA ASN A 175 13.63 -7.27 10.07
C ASN A 175 14.21 -7.14 11.48
N ILE A 176 14.30 -5.90 12.00
CA ILE A 176 14.81 -5.65 13.36
C ILE A 176 13.93 -6.33 14.40
N VAL A 177 12.61 -6.19 14.26
CA VAL A 177 11.65 -6.84 15.17
C VAL A 177 11.76 -8.37 15.10
N CYS A 178 11.87 -8.93 13.88
CA CYS A 178 12.00 -10.39 13.73
C CYS A 178 13.37 -10.91 14.21
N TRP A 179 14.45 -10.15 14.09
CA TRP A 179 15.73 -10.52 14.70
C TRP A 179 15.65 -10.59 16.22
N ASP A 180 15.02 -9.60 16.85
CA ASP A 180 14.80 -9.58 18.31
C ASP A 180 13.94 -10.76 18.77
N LEU A 181 12.83 -11.03 18.07
CA LEU A 181 12.00 -12.19 18.33
C LEU A 181 12.78 -13.52 18.14
N TYR A 182 13.55 -13.64 17.06
CA TYR A 182 14.34 -14.83 16.78
C TYR A 182 15.36 -15.10 17.88
N HIS A 183 16.12 -14.07 18.30
CA HIS A 183 17.06 -14.17 19.41
C HIS A 183 16.37 -14.63 20.70
N ASN A 184 15.28 -13.95 21.07
CA ASN A 184 14.52 -14.25 22.29
C ASN A 184 13.94 -15.67 22.29
N ILE A 185 13.50 -16.18 21.14
CA ILE A 185 12.96 -17.53 21.01
C ILE A 185 14.08 -18.56 21.04
N SER A 186 15.18 -18.33 20.32
CA SER A 186 16.28 -19.28 20.18
C SER A 186 16.99 -19.55 21.52
N ASN A 187 17.20 -18.50 22.30
CA ASN A 187 17.98 -18.57 23.54
C ASN A 187 17.19 -18.92 24.81
N ARG A 188 15.86 -18.98 24.75
CA ARG A 188 15.03 -19.43 25.91
C ARG A 188 14.84 -20.95 25.86
N LYS A 189 15.04 -21.65 26.98
CA LYS A 189 14.72 -23.08 27.08
C LYS A 189 13.23 -23.34 26.91
N ASN A 190 12.39 -22.56 27.60
CA ASN A 190 10.93 -22.65 27.57
C ASN A 190 10.29 -21.33 27.12
N ILE A 191 9.24 -21.43 26.34
CA ILE A 191 8.45 -20.30 25.84
C ILE A 191 7.01 -20.46 26.34
N SER A 192 6.50 -19.43 27.02
CA SER A 192 5.11 -19.42 27.43
C SER A 192 4.16 -19.34 26.22
N LYS A 193 2.97 -19.89 26.36
CA LYS A 193 1.93 -19.82 25.32
C LYS A 193 1.54 -18.39 24.98
N ASN A 194 1.53 -17.50 25.99
CA ASN A 194 1.22 -16.07 25.79
C ASN A 194 2.27 -15.40 24.91
N PHE A 195 3.56 -15.56 25.21
CA PHE A 195 4.64 -15.03 24.38
C PHE A 195 4.61 -15.60 22.94
N ALA A 196 4.33 -16.90 22.81
CA ALA A 196 4.21 -17.52 21.49
C ALA A 196 3.05 -16.93 20.67
N ASN A 197 1.90 -16.67 21.30
CA ASN A 197 0.75 -16.04 20.63
C ASN A 197 1.05 -14.57 20.26
N GLU A 198 1.73 -13.82 21.11
CA GLU A 198 2.17 -12.45 20.83
C GLU A 198 3.15 -12.42 19.63
N ALA A 199 4.19 -13.25 19.66
CA ALA A 199 5.13 -13.37 18.55
C ALA A 199 4.44 -13.76 17.24
N LEU A 200 3.46 -14.68 17.29
CA LEU A 200 2.65 -15.04 16.12
C LEU A 200 1.82 -13.86 15.62
N SER A 201 1.20 -13.08 16.50
CA SER A 201 0.41 -11.91 16.10
C SER A 201 1.27 -10.88 15.34
N ILE A 202 2.51 -10.68 15.80
CA ILE A 202 3.47 -9.80 15.15
C ILE A 202 3.81 -10.31 13.75
N ILE A 203 4.35 -11.53 13.61
CA ILE A 203 4.79 -12.05 12.30
C ILE A 203 3.65 -12.38 11.33
N ASN A 204 2.40 -12.37 11.81
CA ASN A 204 1.20 -12.54 10.99
C ASN A 204 0.75 -11.22 10.35
N ALA A 205 1.20 -10.06 10.85
CA ALA A 205 0.82 -8.78 10.26
C ALA A 205 1.32 -8.67 8.80
N PRO A 206 0.55 -8.01 7.90
CA PRO A 206 0.88 -7.94 6.45
C PRO A 206 2.29 -7.45 6.14
N ARG A 207 2.80 -6.49 6.91
CA ARG A 207 4.15 -5.90 6.74
C ARG A 207 5.31 -6.91 6.90
N TYR A 208 5.06 -8.08 7.49
CA TYR A 208 6.06 -9.13 7.67
C TYR A 208 6.01 -10.22 6.59
N LYS A 209 5.18 -10.04 5.56
CA LYS A 209 5.03 -10.99 4.45
C LYS A 209 6.35 -11.10 3.67
N GLY A 210 6.75 -12.34 3.37
CA GLY A 210 7.95 -12.62 2.56
C GLY A 210 9.29 -12.43 3.28
N ASN A 211 9.29 -11.96 4.52
CA ASN A 211 10.52 -11.67 5.28
C ASN A 211 11.20 -12.95 5.77
N ASN A 212 12.45 -13.17 5.34
CA ASN A 212 13.21 -14.39 5.63
C ASN A 212 13.48 -14.60 7.12
N ILE A 213 13.84 -13.55 7.87
CA ILE A 213 14.09 -13.69 9.32
C ILE A 213 12.80 -13.97 10.08
N CYS A 214 11.67 -13.40 9.67
CA CYS A 214 10.36 -13.72 10.26
C CYS A 214 9.93 -15.18 9.97
N GLN A 215 10.37 -15.78 8.86
CA GLN A 215 10.19 -17.20 8.62
C GLN A 215 11.05 -18.06 9.57
N LYS A 216 12.28 -17.63 9.90
CA LYS A 216 13.10 -18.29 10.94
C LYS A 216 12.42 -18.21 12.30
N VAL A 217 11.81 -17.06 12.67
CA VAL A 217 10.99 -16.91 13.87
C VAL A 217 9.84 -17.92 13.89
N SER A 218 9.10 -18.04 12.77
CA SER A 218 8.00 -18.99 12.61
C SER A 218 8.47 -20.44 12.85
N SER A 219 9.59 -20.84 12.25
CA SER A 219 10.15 -22.17 12.38
C SER A 219 10.60 -22.47 13.82
N ALA A 220 11.25 -21.52 14.47
CA ALA A 220 11.70 -21.63 15.86
C ALA A 220 10.50 -21.77 16.83
N LEU A 221 9.44 -20.99 16.63
CA LEU A 221 8.19 -21.09 17.40
C LEU A 221 7.53 -22.46 17.26
N ILE A 222 7.38 -22.96 16.02
CA ILE A 222 6.76 -24.26 15.74
C ILE A 222 7.56 -25.40 16.38
N ASN A 223 8.87 -25.27 16.44
CA ASN A 223 9.71 -26.28 17.08
C ASN A 223 9.55 -26.28 18.61
N LYS A 224 9.52 -25.12 19.25
CA LYS A 224 9.43 -24.98 20.71
C LYS A 224 7.99 -25.04 21.23
N VAL A 225 6.99 -24.55 20.48
CA VAL A 225 5.57 -24.55 20.84
C VAL A 225 4.73 -25.11 19.69
N PRO A 226 4.78 -26.44 19.50
CA PRO A 226 4.15 -27.10 18.36
C PRO A 226 2.63 -26.92 18.24
N SER A 227 1.95 -26.54 19.32
CA SER A 227 0.51 -26.22 19.31
C SER A 227 0.17 -24.99 18.43
N THR A 228 1.15 -24.13 18.16
CA THR A 228 0.98 -22.93 17.33
C THR A 228 1.01 -23.21 15.82
N ALA A 229 1.53 -24.37 15.42
CA ALA A 229 1.77 -24.69 14.00
C ALA A 229 0.49 -24.69 13.16
N PHE A 230 -0.60 -25.29 13.67
CA PHE A 230 -1.85 -25.36 12.93
C PHE A 230 -2.51 -23.97 12.80
N THR A 231 -2.48 -23.19 13.87
CA THR A 231 -2.94 -21.77 13.84
C THR A 231 -2.18 -20.98 12.79
N ARG A 232 -0.86 -21.11 12.77
CA ARG A 232 0.00 -20.45 11.78
C ARG A 232 -0.34 -20.87 10.35
N LEU A 233 -0.53 -22.18 10.11
CA LEU A 233 -0.93 -22.72 8.81
C LEU A 233 -2.23 -22.07 8.30
N VAL A 234 -3.25 -22.02 9.15
CA VAL A 234 -4.56 -21.47 8.81
C VAL A 234 -4.47 -19.98 8.47
N ILE A 235 -3.72 -19.22 9.25
CA ILE A 235 -3.53 -17.79 9.02
C ILE A 235 -2.80 -17.55 7.68
N LEU A 236 -1.74 -18.28 7.41
CA LEU A 236 -0.98 -18.16 6.15
C LEU A 236 -1.84 -18.48 4.92
N ILE A 237 -2.71 -19.51 5.03
CA ILE A 237 -3.68 -19.82 3.96
C ILE A 237 -4.64 -18.64 3.74
N GLN A 238 -5.21 -18.08 4.80
CA GLN A 238 -6.14 -16.94 4.70
C GLN A 238 -5.49 -15.71 4.09
N GLN A 239 -4.21 -15.50 4.33
CA GLN A 239 -3.42 -14.38 3.79
C GLN A 239 -2.89 -14.63 2.37
N GLY A 240 -3.13 -15.81 1.78
CA GLY A 240 -2.57 -16.16 0.46
C GLY A 240 -1.06 -16.41 0.46
N ARG A 241 -0.42 -16.55 1.63
CA ARG A 241 1.03 -16.84 1.81
C ARG A 241 1.29 -18.34 1.61
N ILE A 242 1.02 -18.84 0.40
CA ILE A 242 0.90 -20.28 0.13
C ILE A 242 2.23 -21.02 0.23
N SER A 243 3.35 -20.42 -0.18
CA SER A 243 4.69 -21.03 -0.04
C SER A 243 5.07 -21.23 1.42
N GLU A 244 4.85 -20.22 2.26
CA GLU A 244 5.11 -20.31 3.70
C GLU A 244 4.16 -21.31 4.38
N ALA A 245 2.87 -21.30 4.01
CA ALA A 245 1.89 -22.26 4.51
C ALA A 245 2.29 -23.71 4.18
N ARG A 246 2.85 -23.95 2.99
CA ARG A 246 3.36 -25.27 2.58
C ARG A 246 4.50 -25.74 3.48
N ASN A 247 5.43 -24.85 3.85
CA ASN A 247 6.51 -25.18 4.75
C ASN A 247 5.98 -25.62 6.13
N VAL A 248 5.02 -24.88 6.68
CA VAL A 248 4.38 -25.24 7.96
C VAL A 248 3.60 -26.55 7.86
N LEU A 249 2.88 -26.80 6.76
CA LEU A 249 2.18 -28.05 6.50
C LEU A 249 3.15 -29.24 6.48
N ASN A 250 4.29 -29.12 5.81
CA ASN A 250 5.30 -30.18 5.75
C ASN A 250 5.84 -30.52 7.15
N VAL A 251 6.09 -29.52 8.00
CA VAL A 251 6.50 -29.75 9.40
C VAL A 251 5.42 -30.53 10.17
N LEU A 252 4.14 -30.17 10.02
CA LEU A 252 3.02 -30.87 10.67
C LEU A 252 2.90 -32.33 10.21
N ILE A 253 3.16 -32.61 8.93
CA ILE A 253 3.16 -33.97 8.36
C ILE A 253 4.36 -34.75 8.88
N GLN A 254 5.56 -34.18 8.83
CA GLN A 254 6.79 -34.85 9.32
C GLN A 254 6.68 -35.21 10.81
N LYS A 255 6.10 -34.37 11.61
CA LYS A 255 5.83 -34.61 13.05
C LYS A 255 4.61 -35.53 13.28
N LYS A 256 4.09 -36.19 12.26
CA LYS A 256 2.94 -37.13 12.30
C LYS A 256 1.65 -36.51 12.92
N ARG A 257 1.50 -35.18 12.87
CA ARG A 257 0.33 -34.47 13.40
C ARG A 257 -0.84 -34.42 12.42
N LEU A 258 -0.56 -34.60 11.12
CA LEU A 258 -1.54 -34.64 10.05
C LEU A 258 -1.29 -35.84 9.12
N PRO A 259 -2.34 -36.48 8.60
CA PRO A 259 -2.22 -37.54 7.61
C PRO A 259 -1.68 -36.99 6.28
N ALA A 260 -0.53 -37.48 5.82
CA ALA A 260 0.24 -36.88 4.73
C ALA A 260 -0.55 -36.75 3.41
N ARG A 261 -1.10 -37.89 2.90
CA ARG A 261 -1.79 -37.93 1.59
C ARG A 261 -3.01 -37.00 1.54
N ALA A 262 -3.89 -37.10 2.53
CA ALA A 262 -5.12 -36.31 2.58
C ALA A 262 -4.83 -34.83 2.77
N SER A 263 -3.85 -34.46 3.62
CA SER A 263 -3.48 -33.05 3.90
C SER A 263 -2.84 -32.38 2.69
N ARG A 264 -1.92 -33.06 2.00
CA ARG A 264 -1.32 -32.55 0.76
C ARG A 264 -2.37 -32.35 -0.34
N LEU A 265 -3.31 -33.28 -0.48
CA LEU A 265 -4.38 -33.17 -1.46
C LEU A 265 -5.33 -32.01 -1.11
N ALA A 266 -5.74 -31.86 0.16
CA ALA A 266 -6.59 -30.77 0.63
C ALA A 266 -5.93 -29.40 0.44
N PHE A 267 -4.62 -29.32 0.58
CA PHE A 267 -3.85 -28.09 0.44
C PHE A 267 -3.55 -27.73 -1.02
N ASN A 268 -3.01 -28.67 -1.81
CA ASN A 268 -2.54 -28.38 -3.17
C ASN A 268 -3.66 -28.42 -4.22
N SER A 269 -4.66 -29.30 -4.04
CA SER A 269 -5.75 -29.54 -4.98
C SER A 269 -7.09 -29.68 -4.25
N PRO A 270 -7.58 -28.64 -3.56
CA PRO A 270 -8.75 -28.75 -2.67
C PRO A 270 -10.03 -29.15 -3.39
N ALA A 271 -10.24 -28.70 -4.63
CA ALA A 271 -11.38 -29.14 -5.44
C ALA A 271 -11.34 -30.67 -5.77
N LYS A 272 -10.14 -31.22 -6.05
CA LYS A 272 -9.95 -32.66 -6.22
C LYS A 272 -10.19 -33.42 -4.90
N TRP A 273 -9.68 -32.85 -3.80
CA TRP A 273 -9.93 -33.39 -2.46
C TRP A 273 -11.45 -33.45 -2.17
N TYR A 274 -12.18 -32.35 -2.42
CA TYR A 274 -13.61 -32.30 -2.22
C TYR A 274 -14.34 -33.33 -3.06
N ARG A 275 -14.07 -33.44 -4.35
CA ARG A 275 -14.67 -34.48 -5.24
C ARG A 275 -14.44 -35.88 -4.73
N THR A 276 -13.23 -36.17 -4.22
CA THR A 276 -12.86 -37.49 -3.69
C THR A 276 -13.60 -37.84 -2.40
N TYR A 277 -13.81 -36.86 -1.53
CA TYR A 277 -14.30 -37.12 -0.17
C TYR A 277 -15.68 -36.54 0.13
N ARG A 278 -16.38 -35.89 -0.81
CA ARG A 278 -17.65 -35.20 -0.58
C ARG A 278 -18.73 -36.08 0.09
N ASN A 279 -18.80 -37.37 -0.26
CA ASN A 279 -19.75 -38.31 0.31
C ASN A 279 -19.31 -38.90 1.66
N LYS A 280 -18.07 -38.66 2.08
CA LYS A 280 -17.45 -39.17 3.31
C LYS A 280 -16.81 -38.06 4.14
N LEU A 281 -17.31 -36.83 4.06
CA LEU A 281 -16.72 -35.70 4.77
C LEU A 281 -16.69 -35.92 6.28
N GLY A 282 -17.71 -36.54 6.84
CA GLY A 282 -17.83 -36.83 8.27
C GLY A 282 -16.71 -37.68 8.85
N THR A 283 -16.14 -38.59 8.03
CA THR A 283 -15.06 -39.52 8.41
C THR A 283 -13.65 -38.93 8.28
N GLN A 284 -13.52 -37.79 7.58
CA GLN A 284 -12.23 -37.16 7.37
C GLN A 284 -11.71 -36.44 8.62
N ASN A 285 -10.39 -36.41 8.77
CA ASN A 285 -9.73 -35.69 9.87
C ASN A 285 -10.18 -34.22 9.92
N LYS A 286 -10.53 -33.72 11.10
CA LYS A 286 -11.03 -32.37 11.34
C LYS A 286 -10.09 -31.30 10.74
N HIS A 287 -8.80 -31.40 10.99
CA HIS A 287 -7.83 -30.41 10.52
C HIS A 287 -7.63 -30.45 9.01
N VAL A 288 -7.74 -31.63 8.38
CA VAL A 288 -7.71 -31.75 6.91
C VAL A 288 -8.92 -31.07 6.28
N ARG A 289 -10.11 -31.22 6.89
CA ARG A 289 -11.32 -30.52 6.43
C ARG A 289 -11.19 -28.99 6.59
N LEU A 290 -10.59 -28.52 7.69
CA LEU A 290 -10.31 -27.10 7.88
C LEU A 290 -9.36 -26.57 6.80
N ILE A 291 -8.25 -27.27 6.49
CA ILE A 291 -7.34 -26.91 5.41
C ILE A 291 -8.11 -26.82 4.08
N ALA A 292 -8.90 -27.84 3.76
CA ALA A 292 -9.70 -27.84 2.53
C ALA A 292 -10.71 -26.70 2.48
N ALA A 293 -11.44 -26.45 3.57
CA ALA A 293 -12.40 -25.34 3.64
C ALA A 293 -11.70 -23.99 3.40
N TYR A 294 -10.63 -23.67 4.12
CA TYR A 294 -9.90 -22.42 3.91
C TYR A 294 -9.31 -22.27 2.51
N ARG A 295 -8.82 -23.37 1.90
CA ARG A 295 -8.30 -23.34 0.53
C ARG A 295 -9.41 -23.17 -0.52
N LEU A 296 -10.58 -23.72 -0.28
CA LEU A 296 -11.73 -23.62 -1.17
C LEU A 296 -12.37 -22.23 -1.16
N THR A 297 -12.22 -21.41 -0.11
CA THR A 297 -12.85 -20.07 -0.04
C THR A 297 -12.56 -19.17 -1.25
N SER A 298 -11.39 -19.31 -1.86
CA SER A 298 -10.96 -18.52 -3.02
C SER A 298 -11.08 -19.26 -4.36
N ILE A 299 -11.62 -20.48 -4.37
CA ILE A 299 -11.73 -21.32 -5.58
C ILE A 299 -13.19 -21.61 -5.86
N ASP A 300 -13.92 -22.08 -4.85
CA ASP A 300 -15.34 -22.43 -4.90
C ASP A 300 -15.92 -22.31 -3.48
N ILE A 301 -16.56 -21.18 -3.25
CA ILE A 301 -17.08 -20.85 -1.93
C ILE A 301 -18.19 -21.80 -1.48
N ASP A 302 -19.00 -22.32 -2.40
CA ASP A 302 -20.10 -23.25 -2.08
C ASP A 302 -19.57 -24.60 -1.62
N GLN A 303 -18.53 -25.11 -2.28
CA GLN A 303 -17.84 -26.31 -1.78
C GLN A 303 -17.22 -26.05 -0.39
N SER A 304 -16.64 -24.86 -0.16
CA SER A 304 -16.13 -24.48 1.15
C SER A 304 -17.21 -24.49 2.23
N VAL A 305 -18.38 -23.92 1.94
CA VAL A 305 -19.56 -23.91 2.84
C VAL A 305 -20.02 -25.33 3.16
N ARG A 306 -20.09 -26.24 2.17
CA ARG A 306 -20.45 -27.65 2.41
C ARG A 306 -19.46 -28.34 3.32
N VAL A 307 -18.16 -28.11 3.13
CA VAL A 307 -17.11 -28.65 4.03
C VAL A 307 -17.25 -28.05 5.43
N ALA A 308 -17.49 -26.75 5.55
CA ALA A 308 -17.69 -26.06 6.84
C ALA A 308 -18.92 -26.61 7.60
N ASN A 309 -20.04 -26.84 6.91
CA ASN A 309 -21.24 -27.46 7.51
C ASN A 309 -20.93 -28.87 8.04
N SER A 310 -20.08 -29.65 7.35
CA SER A 310 -19.69 -30.99 7.83
C SER A 310 -18.88 -30.96 9.15
N LEU A 311 -18.41 -29.78 9.56
CA LEU A 311 -17.67 -29.54 10.80
C LEU A 311 -18.57 -29.07 11.97
N ASN A 312 -19.90 -28.95 11.75
CA ASN A 312 -20.82 -28.57 12.82
C ASN A 312 -20.67 -29.51 14.05
N GLY A 313 -20.65 -28.92 15.23
CA GLY A 313 -20.45 -29.64 16.50
C GLY A 313 -19.01 -30.10 16.77
N LYS A 314 -18.09 -29.99 15.78
CA LYS A 314 -16.69 -30.45 15.91
C LYS A 314 -15.69 -29.28 16.07
N LEU A 315 -16.13 -28.07 15.85
CA LEU A 315 -15.32 -26.86 16.01
C LEU A 315 -15.46 -26.27 17.42
N ASN A 316 -14.35 -25.86 18.00
CA ASN A 316 -14.40 -24.99 19.17
C ASN A 316 -14.84 -23.56 18.76
N LYS A 317 -15.15 -22.72 19.76
CA LYS A 317 -15.65 -21.36 19.54
C LYS A 317 -14.73 -20.53 18.63
N ALA A 318 -13.41 -20.60 18.82
CA ALA A 318 -12.43 -19.84 18.04
C ALA A 318 -12.32 -20.35 16.58
N GLU A 319 -12.31 -21.65 16.38
CA GLU A 319 -12.29 -22.26 15.02
C GLU A 319 -13.58 -21.95 14.26
N LYS A 320 -14.73 -22.01 14.93
CA LYS A 320 -16.04 -21.68 14.36
C LYS A 320 -16.10 -20.21 13.93
N SER A 321 -15.72 -19.31 14.84
CA SER A 321 -15.65 -17.87 14.59
C SER A 321 -14.75 -17.55 13.40
N ALA A 322 -13.55 -18.12 13.33
CA ALA A 322 -12.60 -17.84 12.28
C ALA A 322 -13.02 -18.41 10.91
N LEU A 323 -13.54 -19.64 10.86
CA LEU A 323 -13.96 -20.26 9.60
C LEU A 323 -15.17 -19.56 8.99
N TRP A 324 -16.22 -19.36 9.78
CA TRP A 324 -17.43 -18.70 9.30
C TRP A 324 -17.22 -17.21 9.08
N GLY A 325 -16.35 -16.55 9.88
CA GLY A 325 -15.89 -15.19 9.63
C GLY A 325 -15.18 -15.08 8.28
N ARG A 326 -14.29 -16.04 7.96
CA ARG A 326 -13.61 -16.06 6.65
C ARG A 326 -14.58 -16.26 5.49
N LEU A 327 -15.58 -17.16 5.62
CA LEU A 327 -16.60 -17.36 4.60
C LEU A 327 -17.46 -16.11 4.42
N GLY A 328 -17.91 -15.50 5.51
CA GLY A 328 -18.62 -14.22 5.48
C GLY A 328 -17.79 -13.11 4.81
N TYR A 329 -16.53 -12.99 5.18
CA TYR A 329 -15.61 -11.99 4.62
C TYR A 329 -15.40 -12.15 3.10
N VAL A 330 -15.08 -13.37 2.65
CA VAL A 330 -14.90 -13.63 1.22
C VAL A 330 -16.22 -13.46 0.46
N GLY A 331 -17.35 -13.89 1.06
CA GLY A 331 -18.66 -13.66 0.50
C GLY A 331 -18.98 -12.17 0.35
N ALA A 332 -18.74 -11.38 1.39
CA ALA A 332 -19.00 -9.94 1.38
C ALA A 332 -18.18 -9.19 0.32
N ILE A 333 -16.87 -9.49 0.21
CA ILE A 333 -15.99 -8.90 -0.82
C ILE A 333 -16.46 -9.25 -2.24
N ASN A 334 -17.01 -10.46 -2.44
CA ASN A 334 -17.52 -10.90 -3.72
C ASN A 334 -19.02 -10.58 -3.88
N HIS A 335 -19.59 -9.77 -3.01
CA HIS A 335 -20.98 -9.34 -3.01
C HIS A 335 -21.99 -10.50 -2.97
N ASN A 336 -21.62 -11.62 -2.35
CA ASN A 336 -22.49 -12.79 -2.22
C ASN A 336 -23.64 -12.51 -1.24
N PRO A 337 -24.90 -12.73 -1.62
CA PRO A 337 -26.05 -12.43 -0.77
C PRO A 337 -26.09 -13.22 0.55
N ASN A 338 -25.43 -14.37 0.61
CA ASN A 338 -25.36 -15.20 1.82
C ASN A 338 -24.30 -14.75 2.83
N ALA A 339 -23.53 -13.70 2.54
CA ALA A 339 -22.40 -13.29 3.39
C ALA A 339 -22.80 -13.04 4.84
N LEU A 340 -23.88 -12.29 5.09
CA LEU A 340 -24.37 -12.01 6.44
C LEU A 340 -24.85 -13.28 7.18
N GLN A 341 -25.45 -14.24 6.48
CA GLN A 341 -25.83 -15.53 7.07
C GLN A 341 -24.60 -16.34 7.49
N TRP A 342 -23.52 -16.29 6.69
CA TRP A 342 -22.26 -16.96 7.06
C TRP A 342 -21.61 -16.30 8.26
N TYR A 343 -21.60 -14.98 8.33
CA TYR A 343 -21.14 -14.27 9.53
C TYR A 343 -21.94 -14.67 10.78
N ALA A 344 -23.27 -14.75 10.67
CA ALA A 344 -24.13 -15.14 11.80
C ALA A 344 -23.80 -16.54 12.32
N LYS A 345 -23.45 -17.50 11.47
CA LYS A 345 -22.97 -18.83 11.88
C LYS A 345 -21.68 -18.79 12.70
N GLY A 346 -20.85 -17.76 12.55
CA GLY A 346 -19.63 -17.55 13.34
C GLY A 346 -19.88 -17.13 14.80
N GLY A 347 -21.08 -16.63 15.09
CA GLY A 347 -21.49 -16.18 16.41
C GLY A 347 -21.05 -14.75 16.76
N GLN A 348 -21.31 -14.31 18.01
CA GLN A 348 -21.03 -12.93 18.44
C GLN A 348 -19.57 -12.50 18.32
N SER A 349 -18.64 -13.43 18.50
CA SER A 349 -17.19 -13.19 18.41
C SER A 349 -16.63 -13.47 17.01
N VAL A 350 -17.49 -13.40 15.96
CA VAL A 350 -17.04 -13.63 14.59
C VAL A 350 -15.88 -12.69 14.22
N CYS A 351 -14.95 -13.16 13.43
CA CYS A 351 -13.73 -12.44 13.06
C CYS A 351 -12.69 -12.25 14.18
N SER A 352 -12.94 -12.73 15.38
CA SER A 352 -12.01 -12.62 16.52
C SER A 352 -11.23 -13.92 16.78
N GLY A 353 -10.17 -13.79 17.58
CA GLY A 353 -9.40 -14.93 18.08
C GLY A 353 -8.18 -15.31 17.25
N PRO A 354 -7.41 -16.31 17.72
CA PRO A 354 -6.06 -16.59 17.22
C PRO A 354 -6.02 -17.16 15.78
N TYR A 355 -7.14 -17.65 15.26
CA TYR A 355 -7.23 -18.20 13.90
C TYR A 355 -7.68 -17.18 12.85
N SER A 356 -8.05 -15.95 13.23
CA SER A 356 -8.47 -14.91 12.32
C SER A 356 -7.25 -14.17 11.75
N ALA A 357 -7.10 -14.18 10.43
CA ALA A 357 -5.95 -13.56 9.76
C ALA A 357 -6.09 -12.07 9.56
N LEU A 358 -7.32 -11.58 9.38
CA LEU A 358 -7.65 -10.20 9.03
C LEU A 358 -8.87 -9.74 9.83
N PRO A 359 -8.76 -9.64 11.18
CA PRO A 359 -9.93 -9.36 12.00
C PRO A 359 -10.56 -7.99 11.71
N SER A 360 -9.74 -6.96 11.48
CA SER A 360 -10.23 -5.61 11.15
C SER A 360 -11.03 -5.59 9.86
N ASP A 361 -10.48 -6.14 8.77
CA ASP A 361 -11.17 -6.20 7.48
C ASP A 361 -12.44 -7.03 7.55
N CYS A 362 -12.37 -8.16 8.27
CA CYS A 362 -13.52 -9.05 8.46
C CYS A 362 -14.69 -8.32 9.15
N ILE A 363 -14.43 -7.53 10.21
CA ILE A 363 -15.43 -6.74 10.93
C ILE A 363 -16.01 -5.65 10.01
N GLN A 364 -15.15 -4.89 9.34
CA GLN A 364 -15.58 -3.82 8.44
C GLN A 364 -16.42 -4.35 7.27
N TRP A 365 -16.04 -5.50 6.69
CA TRP A 365 -16.81 -6.09 5.60
C TRP A 365 -18.15 -6.67 6.02
N GLN A 366 -18.31 -7.05 7.29
CA GLN A 366 -19.64 -7.39 7.82
C GLN A 366 -20.56 -6.16 7.84
N ALA A 367 -20.04 -4.99 8.22
CA ALA A 367 -20.81 -3.74 8.17
C ALA A 367 -21.10 -3.31 6.73
N ARG A 368 -20.12 -3.41 5.78
CA ARG A 368 -20.35 -3.14 4.36
C ARG A 368 -21.41 -4.05 3.74
N ALA A 369 -21.45 -5.31 4.13
CA ALA A 369 -22.49 -6.23 3.65
C ALA A 369 -23.90 -5.83 4.14
N ALA A 370 -24.03 -5.31 5.37
CA ALA A 370 -25.29 -4.77 5.87
C ALA A 370 -25.67 -3.45 5.18
N LEU A 371 -24.70 -2.55 5.00
CA LEU A 371 -24.86 -1.27 4.29
C LEU A 371 -25.37 -1.48 2.85
N ARG A 372 -24.78 -2.43 2.12
CA ARG A 372 -25.10 -2.73 0.73
C ARG A 372 -26.55 -3.12 0.50
N ILE A 373 -27.17 -3.77 1.46
CA ILE A 373 -28.61 -4.15 1.40
C ILE A 373 -29.50 -3.19 2.21
N LYS A 374 -28.95 -2.06 2.68
CA LYS A 374 -29.63 -1.05 3.48
C LYS A 374 -30.28 -1.63 4.76
N ASP A 375 -29.68 -2.69 5.36
CA ASP A 375 -30.08 -3.18 6.69
C ASP A 375 -29.53 -2.24 7.79
N TRP A 376 -30.20 -1.10 7.96
CA TRP A 376 -29.78 -0.01 8.83
C TRP A 376 -29.71 -0.42 10.31
N LYS A 377 -30.64 -1.24 10.78
CA LYS A 377 -30.63 -1.77 12.16
C LYS A 377 -29.40 -2.61 12.41
N LYS A 378 -29.10 -3.52 11.47
CA LYS A 378 -27.92 -4.37 11.54
C LYS A 378 -26.63 -3.55 11.43
N LEU A 379 -26.59 -2.58 10.53
CA LEU A 379 -25.44 -1.69 10.35
C LEU A 379 -25.13 -0.92 11.64
N ASN A 380 -26.13 -0.24 12.24
CA ASN A 380 -25.94 0.47 13.50
C ASN A 380 -25.43 -0.46 14.61
N HIS A 381 -26.04 -1.65 14.76
CA HIS A 381 -25.61 -2.65 15.73
C HIS A 381 -24.14 -3.06 15.53
N LEU A 382 -23.74 -3.32 14.27
CA LEU A 382 -22.38 -3.75 13.96
C LEU A 382 -21.35 -2.66 14.26
N ILE A 383 -21.62 -1.40 13.84
CA ILE A 383 -20.70 -0.28 14.11
C ILE A 383 -20.60 -0.01 15.62
N ALA A 384 -21.72 -0.08 16.34
CA ALA A 384 -21.73 0.12 17.79
C ALA A 384 -20.86 -0.91 18.55
N ASN A 385 -20.68 -2.10 17.99
CA ASN A 385 -19.87 -3.17 18.56
C ASN A 385 -18.44 -3.28 17.95
N MET A 386 -18.04 -2.35 17.09
CA MET A 386 -16.66 -2.28 16.61
C MET A 386 -15.70 -1.84 17.73
N PRO A 387 -14.40 -2.22 17.65
CA PRO A 387 -13.37 -1.58 18.48
C PRO A 387 -13.45 -0.06 18.36
N ALA A 388 -13.30 0.67 19.46
CA ALA A 388 -13.51 2.12 19.51
C ALA A 388 -12.66 2.89 18.49
N SER A 389 -11.41 2.48 18.26
CA SER A 389 -10.53 3.08 17.23
C SER A 389 -11.04 2.89 15.82
N MET A 390 -11.77 1.82 15.55
CA MET A 390 -12.39 1.54 14.24
C MET A 390 -13.70 2.31 14.10
N ALA A 391 -14.57 2.29 15.10
CA ALA A 391 -15.86 2.98 15.07
C ALA A 391 -15.72 4.50 14.91
N LYS A 392 -14.57 5.08 15.33
CA LYS A 392 -14.23 6.50 15.15
C LYS A 392 -13.64 6.84 13.77
N GLN A 393 -13.40 5.89 12.90
CA GLN A 393 -12.99 6.18 11.52
C GLN A 393 -14.09 6.93 10.80
N GLU A 394 -13.73 7.85 9.92
CA GLU A 394 -14.67 8.79 9.28
C GLU A 394 -15.84 8.11 8.57
N ASN A 395 -15.55 7.05 7.83
CA ASN A 395 -16.59 6.26 7.16
C ASN A 395 -17.59 5.67 8.18
N TRP A 396 -17.11 5.09 9.29
CA TRP A 396 -18.01 4.48 10.26
C TRP A 396 -18.76 5.51 11.12
N ALA A 397 -18.16 6.65 11.40
CA ALA A 397 -18.83 7.77 12.04
C ALA A 397 -19.98 8.30 11.16
N TYR A 398 -19.72 8.52 9.85
CA TYR A 398 -20.76 8.92 8.92
C TYR A 398 -21.90 7.90 8.82
N TRP A 399 -21.57 6.64 8.53
CA TRP A 399 -22.58 5.59 8.34
C TRP A 399 -23.34 5.25 9.60
N ARG A 400 -22.78 5.45 10.79
CA ARG A 400 -23.51 5.31 12.03
C ARG A 400 -24.57 6.39 12.21
N GLY A 401 -24.22 7.64 11.98
CA GLY A 401 -25.16 8.76 12.00
C GLY A 401 -26.29 8.51 10.98
N ARG A 402 -25.94 8.13 9.74
CA ARG A 402 -26.92 7.82 8.72
C ARG A 402 -27.85 6.66 9.13
N ALA A 403 -27.31 5.58 9.66
CA ALA A 403 -28.12 4.45 10.11
C ALA A 403 -29.08 4.83 11.24
N LEU A 404 -28.68 5.71 12.16
CA LEU A 404 -29.55 6.22 13.22
C LEU A 404 -30.72 7.01 12.67
N VAL A 405 -30.51 7.86 11.67
CA VAL A 405 -31.60 8.59 10.99
C VAL A 405 -32.59 7.58 10.35
N GLU A 406 -32.08 6.61 9.63
CA GLU A 406 -32.93 5.64 8.91
C GLU A 406 -33.74 4.70 9.83
N ILE A 407 -33.31 4.53 11.10
CA ILE A 407 -34.06 3.74 12.08
C ILE A 407 -34.89 4.59 13.06
N GLY A 408 -35.05 5.91 12.79
CA GLY A 408 -35.89 6.81 13.57
C GLY A 408 -35.25 7.43 14.80
N HIS A 409 -33.92 7.41 14.90
CA HIS A 409 -33.14 8.02 16.00
C HIS A 409 -32.29 9.21 15.52
N ALA A 410 -32.89 10.07 14.71
CA ALA A 410 -32.20 11.18 14.03
C ALA A 410 -31.50 12.15 15.03
N GLU A 411 -32.07 12.32 16.23
CA GLU A 411 -31.51 13.16 17.30
C GLU A 411 -30.12 12.72 17.76
N GLN A 412 -29.78 11.46 17.56
CA GLN A 412 -28.47 10.90 17.96
C GLN A 412 -27.41 11.00 16.84
N ALA A 413 -27.79 11.29 15.60
CA ALA A 413 -26.86 11.31 14.48
C ALA A 413 -25.81 12.43 14.55
N PRO A 414 -26.15 13.69 14.93
CA PRO A 414 -25.21 14.80 14.90
C PRO A 414 -23.94 14.59 15.72
N GLN A 415 -24.00 13.85 16.84
CA GLN A 415 -22.83 13.57 17.68
C GLN A 415 -21.72 12.84 16.93
N TYR A 416 -22.06 12.00 15.94
CA TYR A 416 -21.08 11.29 15.10
C TYR A 416 -20.56 12.16 13.98
N TRP A 417 -21.44 12.89 13.31
CA TRP A 417 -21.08 13.76 12.18
C TRP A 417 -20.19 14.93 12.58
N ARG A 418 -20.44 15.58 13.73
CA ARG A 418 -19.59 16.66 14.26
C ARG A 418 -18.14 16.25 14.48
N THR A 419 -17.83 14.96 14.70
CA THR A 419 -16.46 14.51 14.88
C THR A 419 -15.63 14.54 13.60
N ILE A 420 -16.28 14.67 12.45
CA ILE A 420 -15.63 14.56 11.13
C ILE A 420 -16.01 15.70 10.17
N SER A 421 -17.05 16.50 10.46
CA SER A 421 -17.59 17.50 9.53
C SER A 421 -16.62 18.63 9.19
N THR A 422 -15.59 18.87 10.01
CA THR A 422 -14.55 19.86 9.74
C THR A 422 -13.41 19.36 8.84
N LYS A 423 -13.47 18.10 8.41
CA LYS A 423 -12.41 17.51 7.59
C LYS A 423 -12.70 17.67 6.10
N ARG A 424 -11.69 18.07 5.33
CA ARG A 424 -11.75 18.21 3.86
C ARG A 424 -11.78 16.86 3.10
N THR A 425 -12.33 15.83 3.71
CA THR A 425 -12.39 14.47 3.17
C THR A 425 -13.78 14.15 2.62
N PHE A 426 -13.88 13.07 1.86
CA PHE A 426 -15.15 12.57 1.33
C PHE A 426 -16.24 12.45 2.41
N TYR A 427 -15.93 11.81 3.53
CA TYR A 427 -16.88 11.63 4.63
C TYR A 427 -17.06 12.89 5.48
N GLY A 428 -16.05 13.75 5.55
CA GLY A 428 -16.18 15.05 6.17
C GLY A 428 -17.22 15.92 5.45
N LYS A 429 -17.15 15.98 4.11
CA LYS A 429 -18.12 16.71 3.29
C LYS A 429 -19.55 16.16 3.43
N LEU A 430 -19.73 14.85 3.36
CA LEU A 430 -21.03 14.22 3.57
C LEU A 430 -21.59 14.46 4.97
N ALA A 431 -20.75 14.50 6.00
CA ALA A 431 -21.16 14.77 7.38
C ALA A 431 -21.54 16.25 7.59
N SER A 432 -20.77 17.19 6.99
CA SER A 432 -21.10 18.61 7.03
C SER A 432 -22.46 18.88 6.37
N GLU A 433 -22.68 18.34 5.17
CA GLU A 433 -23.98 18.41 4.49
C GLU A 433 -25.11 17.83 5.35
N ALA A 434 -24.90 16.66 5.98
CA ALA A 434 -25.89 16.03 6.83
C ALA A 434 -26.25 16.83 8.08
N LEU A 435 -25.37 17.73 8.52
CA LEU A 435 -25.59 18.71 9.59
C LEU A 435 -26.26 20.00 9.09
N GLY A 436 -26.52 20.14 7.77
CA GLY A 436 -26.99 21.37 7.16
C GLY A 436 -25.94 22.49 7.10
N GLN A 437 -24.67 22.12 7.19
CA GLN A 437 -23.54 23.04 7.12
C GLN A 437 -22.94 23.07 5.71
N SER A 438 -22.26 24.17 5.36
CA SER A 438 -21.43 24.19 4.16
C SER A 438 -20.29 23.16 4.30
N PHE A 439 -20.02 22.43 3.24
CA PHE A 439 -18.83 21.55 3.14
C PHE A 439 -17.67 22.25 2.43
N TYR A 440 -17.81 23.52 2.12
CA TYR A 440 -16.73 24.43 1.76
C TYR A 440 -16.23 25.15 3.03
N TYR A 441 -14.94 25.32 3.11
CA TYR A 441 -14.29 25.87 4.30
C TYR A 441 -14.06 27.35 4.11
N SER A 442 -14.38 28.17 5.12
CA SER A 442 -14.12 29.59 5.08
C SER A 442 -12.64 29.84 5.39
N ASP A 443 -12.04 30.80 4.69
CA ASP A 443 -10.63 31.18 4.85
C ASP A 443 -10.40 32.12 6.07
N ASN A 444 -11.36 32.24 6.96
CA ASN A 444 -11.24 33.06 8.16
C ASN A 444 -10.24 32.43 9.15
N GLU A 445 -9.27 33.21 9.60
CA GLU A 445 -8.21 32.86 10.54
C GLU A 445 -7.21 31.81 10.01
N THR A 446 -6.57 32.09 8.88
CA THR A 446 -5.46 31.29 8.36
C THR A 446 -4.22 31.39 9.28
N VAL A 447 -3.48 30.30 9.41
CA VAL A 447 -2.15 30.34 10.02
C VAL A 447 -1.18 31.01 9.03
N GLU A 448 -0.27 31.84 9.54
CA GLU A 448 0.77 32.47 8.74
C GLU A 448 2.15 31.90 9.07
N ALA A 449 3.03 31.86 8.08
CA ALA A 449 4.42 31.53 8.29
C ALA A 449 5.16 32.76 8.84
N THR A 450 5.86 32.61 9.96
CA THR A 450 6.69 33.69 10.50
C THR A 450 7.97 33.90 9.65
N HIS A 451 8.54 35.09 9.68
CA HIS A 451 9.80 35.37 8.97
C HIS A 451 10.94 34.45 9.43
N GLU A 452 11.02 34.18 10.73
CA GLU A 452 12.01 33.25 11.27
C GLU A 452 11.82 31.83 10.75
N ALA A 453 10.57 31.38 10.60
CA ALA A 453 10.26 30.07 10.04
C ALA A 453 10.70 29.98 8.57
N ILE A 454 10.39 31.01 7.75
CA ILE A 454 10.78 31.06 6.34
C ILE A 454 12.31 31.03 6.18
N ASP A 455 13.04 31.82 6.98
CA ASP A 455 14.50 31.87 6.95
C ASP A 455 15.13 30.55 7.39
N SER A 456 14.53 29.85 8.35
CA SER A 456 15.02 28.56 8.86
C SER A 456 14.89 27.45 7.84
N ILE A 457 13.83 27.43 7.04
CA ILE A 457 13.56 26.39 6.03
C ILE A 457 14.65 26.36 4.96
N GLY A 458 15.05 27.52 4.43
CA GLY A 458 16.11 27.63 3.44
C GLY A 458 17.48 27.15 3.93
N LYS A 459 17.69 27.08 5.24
CA LYS A 459 18.94 26.63 5.89
C LYS A 459 18.85 25.18 6.41
N ASN A 460 17.70 24.53 6.35
CA ASN A 460 17.51 23.17 6.87
C ASN A 460 18.25 22.13 6.02
N PRO A 461 19.29 21.44 6.55
CA PRO A 461 20.10 20.53 5.75
C PRO A 461 19.32 19.33 5.17
N SER A 462 18.31 18.82 5.90
CA SER A 462 17.49 17.73 5.42
C SER A 462 16.59 18.14 4.24
N LEU A 463 16.06 19.36 4.26
CA LEU A 463 15.23 19.87 3.16
C LEU A 463 16.09 20.18 1.92
N GLN A 464 17.30 20.69 2.11
CA GLN A 464 18.26 20.90 1.02
C GLN A 464 18.67 19.57 0.38
N ARG A 465 19.00 18.55 1.17
CA ARG A 465 19.26 17.20 0.65
C ARG A 465 18.04 16.59 -0.04
N ALA A 466 16.83 16.80 0.50
CA ALA A 466 15.61 16.34 -0.13
C ALA A 466 15.42 16.96 -1.53
N LYS A 467 15.62 18.30 -1.64
CA LYS A 467 15.54 19.00 -2.93
C LYS A 467 16.55 18.41 -3.93
N TYR A 468 17.81 18.27 -3.52
CA TYR A 468 18.84 17.70 -4.38
C TYR A 468 18.47 16.28 -4.86
N PHE A 469 17.92 15.44 -3.99
CA PHE A 469 17.44 14.13 -4.38
C PHE A 469 16.31 14.18 -5.41
N TYR A 470 15.38 15.16 -5.28
CA TYR A 470 14.32 15.35 -6.29
C TYR A 470 14.89 15.83 -7.62
N ASP A 471 15.84 16.75 -7.61
CA ASP A 471 16.50 17.27 -8.81
C ASP A 471 17.18 16.16 -9.63
N ILE A 472 17.76 15.15 -8.96
CA ILE A 472 18.38 13.98 -9.61
C ILE A 472 17.43 12.77 -9.75
N GLY A 473 16.11 12.94 -9.58
CA GLY A 473 15.10 11.90 -9.78
C GLY A 473 15.00 10.84 -8.68
N LEU A 474 15.66 11.02 -7.53
CA LEU A 474 15.64 10.07 -6.41
C LEU A 474 14.52 10.39 -5.41
N PHE A 475 13.28 10.30 -5.85
CA PHE A 475 12.09 10.67 -5.09
C PHE A 475 11.93 9.93 -3.75
N VAL A 476 12.34 8.68 -3.67
CA VAL A 476 12.22 7.88 -2.43
C VAL A 476 13.13 8.43 -1.34
N GLU A 477 14.37 8.71 -1.68
CA GLU A 477 15.38 9.29 -0.79
C GLU A 477 14.99 10.72 -0.40
N GLY A 478 14.57 11.53 -1.38
CA GLY A 478 14.07 12.87 -1.15
C GLY A 478 12.87 12.90 -0.20
N ASN A 479 11.92 11.97 -0.38
CA ASN A 479 10.77 11.84 0.52
C ASN A 479 11.18 11.51 1.96
N ARG A 480 12.20 10.69 2.16
CA ARG A 480 12.70 10.32 3.49
C ARG A 480 13.37 11.49 4.19
N GLU A 481 14.25 12.21 3.49
CA GLU A 481 14.89 13.42 4.00
C GLU A 481 13.85 14.51 4.31
N TRP A 482 12.88 14.73 3.42
CA TRP A 482 11.81 15.68 3.64
C TRP A 482 11.03 15.37 4.92
N GLN A 483 10.53 14.13 5.05
CA GLN A 483 9.75 13.72 6.23
C GLN A 483 10.58 13.80 7.52
N TRP A 484 11.86 13.53 7.45
CA TRP A 484 12.75 13.68 8.58
C TRP A 484 12.92 15.16 8.96
N GLY A 485 13.14 16.02 7.98
CA GLY A 485 13.32 17.46 8.18
C GLY A 485 12.11 18.13 8.85
N ILE A 486 10.90 17.75 8.42
CA ILE A 486 9.66 18.36 8.93
C ILE A 486 9.09 17.68 10.19
N ARG A 487 9.67 16.59 10.70
CA ARG A 487 9.06 15.76 11.75
C ARG A 487 8.81 16.44 13.09
N THR A 488 9.54 17.50 13.39
CA THR A 488 9.48 18.23 14.66
C THR A 488 9.00 19.67 14.48
N MET A 489 8.59 20.04 13.27
CA MET A 489 8.13 21.38 12.94
C MET A 489 6.75 21.66 13.50
N ASN A 490 6.54 22.86 14.00
CA ASN A 490 5.22 23.39 14.37
C ASN A 490 4.41 23.83 13.12
N ALA A 491 3.20 24.34 13.29
CA ALA A 491 2.31 24.71 12.18
C ALA A 491 2.89 25.81 11.28
N SER A 492 3.49 26.87 11.85
CA SER A 492 4.10 27.96 11.09
C SER A 492 5.30 27.48 10.29
N GLU A 493 6.17 26.64 10.90
CA GLU A 493 7.32 26.03 10.22
C GLU A 493 6.89 25.05 9.11
N LEU A 494 5.82 24.27 9.34
CA LEU A 494 5.26 23.38 8.31
C LEU A 494 4.69 24.18 7.14
N LEU A 495 4.01 25.29 7.41
CA LEU A 495 3.51 26.17 6.38
C LEU A 495 4.65 26.81 5.58
N ALA A 496 5.67 27.32 6.26
CA ALA A 496 6.88 27.84 5.60
C ALA A 496 7.56 26.77 4.73
N ALA A 497 7.61 25.50 5.20
CA ALA A 497 8.16 24.40 4.41
C ALA A 497 7.29 24.08 3.19
N ALA A 498 5.95 24.18 3.29
CA ALA A 498 5.05 23.98 2.17
C ALA A 498 5.22 25.09 1.10
N GLN A 499 5.26 26.35 1.52
CA GLN A 499 5.49 27.49 0.64
C GLN A 499 6.89 27.47 0.00
N TRP A 500 7.91 27.06 0.77
CA TRP A 500 9.25 26.85 0.22
C TRP A 500 9.25 25.76 -0.86
N ALA A 501 8.55 24.65 -0.64
CA ALA A 501 8.43 23.58 -1.62
C ALA A 501 7.72 24.03 -2.90
N GLU A 502 6.66 24.81 -2.78
CA GLU A 502 5.93 25.40 -3.91
C GLU A 502 6.84 26.31 -4.73
N LYS A 503 7.55 27.24 -4.07
CA LYS A 503 8.52 28.14 -4.72
C LYS A 503 9.61 27.39 -5.49
N HIS A 504 9.94 26.15 -5.08
CA HIS A 504 10.94 25.30 -5.75
C HIS A 504 10.30 24.26 -6.70
N SER A 505 9.04 24.44 -7.10
CA SER A 505 8.30 23.57 -8.01
C SER A 505 8.15 22.12 -7.48
N LEU A 506 8.23 21.93 -6.17
CA LEU A 506 8.02 20.65 -5.50
C LEU A 506 6.56 20.51 -5.05
N LEU A 507 5.58 20.68 -5.96
CA LEU A 507 4.14 20.72 -5.67
C LEU A 507 3.69 19.54 -4.80
N HIS A 508 4.18 18.33 -5.08
CA HIS A 508 3.88 17.15 -4.29
C HIS A 508 4.31 17.27 -2.81
N ARG A 509 5.35 18.07 -2.51
CA ARG A 509 5.78 18.36 -1.13
C ARG A 509 4.99 19.48 -0.52
N ALA A 510 4.74 20.55 -1.29
CA ALA A 510 3.87 21.65 -0.89
C ALA A 510 2.51 21.11 -0.42
N ILE A 511 1.80 20.42 -1.29
CA ILE A 511 0.48 19.82 -1.00
C ILE A 511 0.53 18.88 0.23
N ASN A 512 1.48 17.93 0.26
CA ASN A 512 1.53 16.96 1.36
C ASN A 512 1.89 17.58 2.72
N THR A 513 2.63 18.70 2.72
CA THR A 513 3.00 19.40 3.95
C THR A 513 1.86 20.34 4.38
N ALA A 514 1.23 21.05 3.43
CA ALA A 514 0.06 21.86 3.67
C ALA A 514 -1.11 21.05 4.26
N ILE A 515 -1.38 19.82 3.76
CA ILE A 515 -2.40 18.94 4.34
C ILE A 515 -2.17 18.69 5.83
N LYS A 516 -0.91 18.54 6.29
CA LYS A 516 -0.63 18.35 7.73
C LYS A 516 -0.99 19.57 8.57
N VAL A 517 -0.82 20.77 8.01
CA VAL A 517 -1.25 22.02 8.67
C VAL A 517 -2.77 22.11 8.67
N ALA A 518 -3.40 21.80 7.53
CA ALA A 518 -4.84 21.86 7.35
C ALA A 518 -5.63 20.84 8.20
N GLU A 519 -4.97 19.83 8.80
CA GLU A 519 -5.59 18.96 9.80
C GLU A 519 -6.02 19.71 11.08
N HIS A 520 -5.39 20.86 11.37
CA HIS A 520 -5.58 21.59 12.62
C HIS A 520 -5.87 23.08 12.43
N TYR A 521 -5.53 23.65 11.29
CA TYR A 521 -5.63 25.08 11.00
C TYR A 521 -6.22 25.32 9.61
N PRO A 522 -7.09 26.30 9.42
CA PRO A 522 -7.49 26.75 8.10
C PRO A 522 -6.27 27.21 7.28
N LEU A 523 -6.25 26.92 6.00
CA LEU A 523 -5.21 27.33 5.05
C LEU A 523 -5.83 27.90 3.78
N GLU A 524 -5.05 28.70 3.08
CA GLU A 524 -5.35 29.14 1.72
C GLU A 524 -5.59 27.93 0.82
N HIS A 525 -6.62 28.03 0.00
CA HIS A 525 -7.09 26.95 -0.84
C HIS A 525 -6.06 26.58 -1.91
N GLU A 526 -5.45 27.59 -2.53
CA GLU A 526 -4.47 27.44 -3.63
C GLU A 526 -3.28 26.55 -3.25
N LEU A 527 -2.75 26.69 -2.04
CA LEU A 527 -1.63 25.85 -1.57
C LEU A 527 -2.02 24.37 -1.43
N LEU A 528 -3.30 24.10 -1.13
CA LEU A 528 -3.83 22.74 -1.01
C LEU A 528 -4.24 22.17 -2.37
N TYR A 529 -4.77 23.01 -3.26
CA TYR A 529 -5.35 22.62 -4.54
C TYR A 529 -4.79 23.47 -5.71
N PRO A 530 -3.46 23.46 -5.94
CA PRO A 530 -2.86 24.23 -7.03
C PRO A 530 -3.36 23.74 -8.40
N ARG A 531 -3.42 24.64 -9.36
CA ARG A 531 -3.86 24.40 -10.75
C ARG A 531 -2.70 24.53 -11.76
N PRO A 532 -1.67 23.66 -11.72
CA PRO A 532 -0.62 23.68 -12.74
C PRO A 532 -1.15 23.14 -14.07
N PHE A 533 -0.50 23.50 -15.19
CA PHE A 533 -0.83 23.04 -16.55
C PHE A 533 -2.25 23.39 -16.98
N GLU A 534 -2.68 24.63 -16.66
CA GLU A 534 -4.07 25.06 -16.82
C GLU A 534 -4.48 25.05 -18.30
N ASP A 535 -3.64 25.60 -19.17
CA ASP A 535 -3.90 25.67 -20.62
C ASP A 535 -4.08 24.24 -21.23
N GLU A 536 -3.18 23.31 -20.91
CA GLU A 536 -3.25 21.95 -21.42
C GLU A 536 -4.44 21.17 -20.86
N ILE A 537 -4.76 21.36 -19.58
CA ILE A 537 -5.90 20.67 -18.95
C ILE A 537 -7.21 21.21 -19.51
N GLU A 538 -7.38 22.52 -19.68
CA GLU A 538 -8.56 23.13 -20.27
C GLU A 538 -8.75 22.63 -21.72
N GLU A 539 -7.72 22.77 -22.58
CA GLU A 539 -7.78 22.33 -23.99
C GLU A 539 -8.19 20.85 -24.11
N PHE A 540 -7.50 19.96 -23.40
CA PHE A 540 -7.75 18.51 -23.57
C PHE A 540 -8.99 18.02 -22.82
N SER A 541 -9.46 18.73 -21.81
CA SER A 541 -10.75 18.46 -21.15
C SER A 541 -11.92 18.87 -22.04
N GLU A 542 -11.85 20.06 -22.69
CA GLU A 542 -12.84 20.52 -23.67
C GLU A 542 -12.89 19.54 -24.86
N LYS A 543 -11.75 19.19 -25.43
CA LYS A 543 -11.65 18.23 -26.55
C LYS A 543 -12.22 16.86 -26.19
N ALA A 544 -12.07 16.42 -24.95
CA ALA A 544 -12.63 15.18 -24.45
C ALA A 544 -14.08 15.33 -23.94
N GLU A 545 -14.65 16.52 -23.90
CA GLU A 545 -15.96 16.85 -23.33
C GLU A 545 -16.12 16.33 -21.89
N ILE A 546 -15.13 16.58 -21.03
CA ILE A 546 -15.13 16.20 -19.62
C ILE A 546 -14.85 17.39 -18.73
N ASP A 547 -15.25 17.33 -17.47
CA ASP A 547 -15.01 18.35 -16.45
C ASP A 547 -13.51 18.41 -16.09
N ASP A 548 -12.87 19.57 -16.29
CA ASP A 548 -11.47 19.85 -15.96
C ASP A 548 -11.20 19.67 -14.44
N ASN A 549 -12.17 20.02 -13.57
CA ASN A 549 -12.05 19.81 -12.14
C ASN A 549 -11.91 18.34 -11.76
N TRP A 550 -12.55 17.45 -12.54
CA TRP A 550 -12.37 16.01 -12.37
C TRP A 550 -10.97 15.56 -12.82
N VAL A 551 -10.44 16.14 -13.90
CA VAL A 551 -9.06 15.89 -14.35
C VAL A 551 -8.06 16.32 -13.28
N TYR A 552 -8.21 17.52 -12.72
CA TYR A 552 -7.38 18.00 -11.60
C TYR A 552 -7.48 17.09 -10.38
N GLY A 553 -8.70 16.72 -9.98
CA GLY A 553 -8.96 15.83 -8.85
C GLY A 553 -8.27 14.47 -8.99
N LEU A 554 -8.28 13.93 -10.22
CA LEU A 554 -7.63 12.68 -10.56
C LEU A 554 -6.10 12.82 -10.61
N MET A 555 -5.57 13.81 -11.30
CA MET A 555 -4.13 14.06 -11.41
C MET A 555 -3.48 14.29 -10.05
N ARG A 556 -4.17 15.05 -9.17
CA ARG A 556 -3.75 15.24 -7.78
C ARG A 556 -3.67 13.91 -7.01
N GLN A 557 -4.58 12.98 -7.27
CA GLN A 557 -4.57 11.66 -6.62
C GLN A 557 -3.50 10.75 -7.22
N GLU A 558 -3.23 10.81 -8.52
CA GLU A 558 -2.29 9.94 -9.23
C GLU A 558 -0.82 10.30 -8.95
N SER A 559 -0.42 11.52 -9.26
CA SER A 559 0.99 11.92 -9.23
C SER A 559 1.29 13.08 -8.27
N ARG A 560 0.28 13.81 -7.80
CA ARG A 560 0.43 15.15 -7.20
C ARG A 560 1.26 16.06 -8.09
N PHE A 561 0.97 16.03 -9.38
CA PHE A 561 1.59 16.86 -10.42
C PHE A 561 3.08 16.59 -10.66
N ILE A 562 3.58 15.40 -10.37
CA ILE A 562 4.94 14.99 -10.76
C ILE A 562 4.90 14.48 -12.20
N ALA A 563 5.41 15.26 -13.15
CA ALA A 563 5.42 14.88 -14.58
C ALA A 563 6.23 13.60 -14.84
N ALA A 564 7.35 13.42 -14.15
CA ALA A 564 8.21 12.24 -14.26
C ALA A 564 7.81 11.08 -13.31
N ALA A 565 6.59 11.09 -12.75
CA ALA A 565 6.17 10.05 -11.82
C ALA A 565 6.12 8.68 -12.50
N GLN A 566 6.67 7.67 -11.80
CA GLN A 566 6.56 6.27 -12.19
C GLN A 566 6.17 5.42 -10.99
N SER A 567 5.13 4.62 -11.14
CA SER A 567 4.69 3.70 -10.11
C SER A 567 5.49 2.39 -10.11
N ASN A 568 5.46 1.66 -8.99
CA ASN A 568 6.09 0.34 -8.87
C ASN A 568 5.55 -0.71 -9.86
N VAL A 569 4.39 -0.47 -10.46
CA VAL A 569 3.76 -1.34 -11.46
C VAL A 569 3.92 -0.81 -12.89
N GLY A 570 4.63 0.32 -13.05
CA GLY A 570 4.99 0.89 -14.35
C GLY A 570 3.95 1.86 -14.93
N ALA A 571 3.08 2.45 -14.11
CA ALA A 571 2.26 3.59 -14.54
C ALA A 571 3.09 4.87 -14.60
N ASN A 572 2.87 5.73 -15.58
CA ASN A 572 3.79 6.81 -15.95
C ASN A 572 3.10 8.17 -16.09
N GLY A 573 3.82 9.22 -15.69
CA GLY A 573 3.47 10.62 -15.90
C GLY A 573 2.40 11.16 -14.97
N LEU A 574 1.90 12.34 -15.27
CA LEU A 574 0.95 13.12 -14.45
C LEU A 574 -0.31 12.32 -14.09
N MET A 575 -0.89 11.65 -15.08
CA MET A 575 -2.13 10.87 -14.92
C MET A 575 -1.86 9.36 -14.76
N GLN A 576 -0.62 8.94 -14.52
CA GLN A 576 -0.22 7.55 -14.21
C GLN A 576 -0.77 6.50 -15.20
N ILE A 577 -0.52 6.71 -16.48
CA ILE A 577 -1.02 5.84 -17.55
C ILE A 577 -0.13 4.59 -17.67
N MET A 578 -0.75 3.42 -17.68
CA MET A 578 -0.03 2.17 -17.92
C MET A 578 0.44 2.06 -19.36
N PRO A 579 1.65 1.51 -19.65
CA PRO A 579 2.19 1.41 -21.00
C PRO A 579 1.26 0.69 -22.01
N ALA A 580 0.55 -0.34 -21.55
CA ALA A 580 -0.42 -1.04 -22.39
C ALA A 580 -1.64 -0.16 -22.72
N THR A 581 -2.08 0.66 -21.74
CA THR A 581 -3.17 1.62 -21.92
C THR A 581 -2.74 2.73 -22.87
N ALA A 582 -1.53 3.27 -22.72
CA ALA A 582 -0.99 4.30 -23.63
C ALA A 582 -0.97 3.83 -25.10
N LYS A 583 -0.49 2.61 -25.34
CA LYS A 583 -0.50 2.01 -26.69
C LYS A 583 -1.92 1.83 -27.24
N TRP A 584 -2.85 1.45 -26.41
CA TRP A 584 -4.24 1.30 -26.80
C TRP A 584 -4.87 2.66 -27.13
N ILE A 585 -4.62 3.70 -26.32
CA ILE A 585 -5.09 5.06 -26.57
C ILE A 585 -4.51 5.62 -27.87
N ALA A 586 -3.20 5.49 -28.08
CA ALA A 586 -2.53 5.93 -29.29
C ALA A 586 -3.20 5.33 -30.56
N LYS A 587 -3.54 4.04 -30.51
CA LYS A 587 -4.27 3.38 -31.60
C LYS A 587 -5.69 3.94 -31.76
N GLN A 588 -6.41 4.25 -30.67
CA GLN A 588 -7.77 4.83 -30.76
C GLN A 588 -7.75 6.25 -31.32
N LEU A 589 -6.67 6.99 -31.09
CA LEU A 589 -6.45 8.36 -31.57
C LEU A 589 -5.73 8.40 -32.92
N GLU A 590 -5.48 7.24 -33.56
CA GLU A 590 -4.81 7.11 -34.84
C GLU A 590 -3.40 7.74 -34.86
N ILE A 591 -2.67 7.67 -33.72
CA ILE A 591 -1.30 8.15 -33.59
C ILE A 591 -0.33 7.00 -33.86
N ASP A 592 0.09 6.86 -35.11
CA ASP A 592 0.90 5.72 -35.57
C ASP A 592 2.36 5.77 -35.10
N ASP A 593 2.90 6.97 -34.86
CA ASP A 593 4.31 7.20 -34.46
C ASP A 593 4.52 7.30 -32.93
N PHE A 594 3.55 6.86 -32.14
CA PHE A 594 3.67 6.92 -30.68
C PHE A 594 4.84 6.09 -30.16
N LYS A 595 5.77 6.77 -29.50
CA LYS A 595 6.88 6.15 -28.76
C LYS A 595 6.58 6.15 -27.26
N PRO A 596 6.87 5.05 -26.55
CA PRO A 596 6.55 4.94 -25.11
C PRO A 596 7.13 6.05 -24.23
N GLU A 597 8.26 6.64 -24.65
CA GLU A 597 8.94 7.72 -23.94
C GLU A 597 8.12 9.02 -23.93
N LYS A 598 7.33 9.27 -24.96
CA LYS A 598 6.45 10.45 -25.07
C LYS A 598 5.40 10.54 -23.96
N ILE A 599 5.12 9.42 -23.25
CA ILE A 599 4.15 9.42 -22.15
C ILE A 599 4.57 10.31 -20.97
N TYR A 600 5.82 10.73 -20.88
CA TYR A 600 6.29 11.66 -19.85
C TYR A 600 6.19 13.14 -20.28
N GLU A 601 5.91 13.41 -21.56
CA GLU A 601 5.60 14.76 -22.03
C GLU A 601 4.24 15.19 -21.46
N ILE A 602 4.16 16.43 -20.95
CA ILE A 602 2.99 16.96 -20.25
C ILE A 602 1.74 16.87 -21.14
N GLU A 603 1.78 17.47 -22.32
CA GLU A 603 0.69 17.47 -23.30
C GLU A 603 0.25 16.05 -23.67
N THR A 604 1.20 15.16 -24.03
CA THR A 604 0.90 13.77 -24.39
C THR A 604 0.21 13.04 -23.25
N ASN A 605 0.68 13.23 -22.00
CA ASN A 605 0.13 12.55 -20.85
C ASN A 605 -1.29 13.02 -20.52
N ILE A 606 -1.54 14.34 -20.56
CA ILE A 606 -2.85 14.93 -20.30
C ILE A 606 -3.83 14.53 -21.41
N TYR A 607 -3.44 14.66 -22.70
CA TYR A 607 -4.27 14.26 -23.83
C TYR A 607 -4.69 12.79 -23.77
N PHE A 608 -3.75 11.91 -23.46
CA PHE A 608 -4.06 10.48 -23.34
C PHE A 608 -4.94 10.19 -22.10
N GLY A 609 -4.67 10.84 -21.00
CA GLY A 609 -5.44 10.67 -19.76
C GLY A 609 -6.89 11.10 -19.91
N THR A 610 -7.14 12.27 -20.48
CA THR A 610 -8.48 12.82 -20.74
C THR A 610 -9.24 11.99 -21.77
N SER A 611 -8.60 11.57 -22.86
CA SER A 611 -9.17 10.65 -23.85
C SER A 611 -9.56 9.31 -23.25
N TYR A 612 -8.74 8.78 -22.33
CA TYR A 612 -9.08 7.55 -21.62
C TYR A 612 -10.26 7.72 -20.67
N LEU A 613 -10.34 8.85 -19.96
CA LEU A 613 -11.49 9.18 -19.10
C LEU A 613 -12.80 9.25 -19.88
N ARG A 614 -12.81 9.91 -21.05
CA ARG A 614 -13.96 9.93 -21.97
C ARG A 614 -14.36 8.51 -22.40
N SER A 615 -13.38 7.70 -22.79
CA SER A 615 -13.64 6.29 -23.17
C SER A 615 -14.28 5.49 -22.03
N LEU A 616 -13.85 5.73 -20.79
CA LEU A 616 -14.44 5.09 -19.60
C LEU A 616 -15.86 5.56 -19.33
N LEU A 617 -16.16 6.85 -19.46
CA LEU A 617 -17.53 7.39 -19.34
C LEU A 617 -18.44 6.71 -20.37
N ASN A 618 -18.04 6.71 -21.65
CA ASN A 618 -18.84 6.10 -22.73
C ASN A 618 -19.14 4.61 -22.45
N ARG A 619 -18.20 3.89 -21.86
CA ARG A 619 -18.32 2.47 -21.56
C ARG A 619 -19.14 2.18 -20.29
N LEU A 620 -19.18 3.12 -19.36
CA LEU A 620 -19.70 2.95 -17.99
C LEU A 620 -20.89 3.88 -17.70
N ASP A 621 -21.83 3.95 -18.66
CA ASP A 621 -23.13 4.60 -18.57
C ASP A 621 -23.04 6.11 -18.28
N ASN A 622 -21.95 6.78 -18.70
CA ASN A 622 -21.61 8.18 -18.37
C ASN A 622 -21.60 8.44 -16.84
N ASN A 623 -21.35 7.40 -16.05
CA ASN A 623 -21.32 7.54 -14.60
C ASN A 623 -19.92 7.86 -14.09
N LEU A 624 -19.77 9.01 -13.47
CA LEU A 624 -18.48 9.53 -12.97
C LEU A 624 -17.83 8.59 -11.94
N ILE A 625 -18.63 7.99 -11.04
CA ILE A 625 -18.13 7.09 -10.00
C ILE A 625 -17.58 5.81 -10.65
N LEU A 626 -18.33 5.25 -11.60
CA LEU A 626 -17.92 4.03 -12.31
C LEU A 626 -16.68 4.28 -13.18
N ALA A 627 -16.62 5.42 -13.87
CA ALA A 627 -15.46 5.81 -14.68
C ALA A 627 -14.21 6.00 -13.80
N THR A 628 -14.33 6.70 -12.67
CA THR A 628 -13.24 6.89 -11.70
C THR A 628 -12.77 5.53 -11.13
N ALA A 629 -13.68 4.65 -10.77
CA ALA A 629 -13.35 3.30 -10.32
C ALA A 629 -12.70 2.46 -11.43
N GLY A 630 -13.18 2.63 -12.67
CA GLY A 630 -12.66 1.98 -13.88
C GLY A 630 -11.25 2.42 -14.23
N TYR A 631 -10.89 3.68 -14.01
CA TYR A 631 -9.55 4.21 -14.23
C TYR A 631 -8.53 3.46 -13.36
N ASN A 632 -8.78 3.35 -12.07
CA ASN A 632 -7.86 2.71 -11.12
C ASN A 632 -7.90 1.16 -11.19
N ALA A 633 -9.09 0.55 -11.26
CA ALA A 633 -9.24 -0.91 -11.17
C ALA A 633 -9.42 -1.61 -12.51
N GLY A 634 -9.63 -0.86 -13.58
CA GLY A 634 -10.01 -1.34 -14.91
C GLY A 634 -11.52 -1.45 -15.10
N PRO A 635 -12.04 -1.10 -16.30
CA PRO A 635 -13.47 -0.98 -16.58
C PRO A 635 -14.25 -2.27 -16.36
N ASN A 636 -13.66 -3.43 -16.67
CA ASN A 636 -14.31 -4.73 -16.44
C ASN A 636 -14.62 -5.02 -14.97
N ARG A 637 -13.84 -4.48 -14.02
CA ARG A 637 -14.12 -4.63 -12.59
C ARG A 637 -15.22 -3.69 -12.16
N ALA A 638 -15.17 -2.42 -12.57
CA ALA A 638 -16.21 -1.44 -12.28
C ALA A 638 -17.58 -1.93 -12.77
N SER A 639 -17.67 -2.42 -14.01
CA SER A 639 -18.91 -3.00 -14.57
C SER A 639 -19.37 -4.22 -13.77
N ARG A 640 -18.51 -5.15 -13.39
CA ARG A 640 -18.90 -6.29 -12.53
C ARG A 640 -19.40 -5.88 -11.15
N TRP A 641 -18.82 -4.84 -10.54
CA TRP A 641 -19.31 -4.34 -9.26
C TRP A 641 -20.68 -3.69 -9.39
N GLN A 642 -20.93 -2.97 -10.49
CA GLN A 642 -22.25 -2.45 -10.85
C GLN A 642 -23.28 -3.58 -11.04
N GLN A 643 -22.98 -4.58 -11.87
CA GLN A 643 -23.85 -5.74 -12.13
C GLN A 643 -24.18 -6.53 -10.86
N SER A 644 -23.30 -6.53 -9.87
CA SER A 644 -23.53 -7.22 -8.60
C SER A 644 -24.46 -6.48 -7.64
N LEU A 645 -24.92 -5.27 -7.97
CA LEU A 645 -25.84 -4.51 -7.13
C LEU A 645 -27.19 -5.26 -7.01
N PRO A 646 -27.74 -5.40 -5.80
CA PRO A 646 -29.05 -6.07 -5.62
C PRO A 646 -30.23 -5.18 -6.05
N GLN A 647 -30.03 -3.87 -6.10
CA GLN A 647 -31.00 -2.83 -6.45
C GLN A 647 -30.24 -1.52 -6.73
N ILE A 648 -30.95 -0.48 -7.17
CA ILE A 648 -30.40 0.87 -7.31
C ILE A 648 -29.73 1.29 -5.99
N SER A 649 -28.51 1.77 -6.11
CA SER A 649 -27.65 2.13 -4.97
C SER A 649 -27.27 3.59 -5.01
N GLU A 650 -27.39 4.30 -3.88
CA GLU A 650 -26.77 5.60 -3.72
C GLU A 650 -25.26 5.52 -4.03
N GLY A 651 -24.72 6.52 -4.74
CA GLY A 651 -23.31 6.55 -5.11
C GLY A 651 -22.36 6.39 -3.91
N ALA A 652 -22.67 7.01 -2.77
CA ALA A 652 -21.86 6.88 -1.55
C ALA A 652 -21.85 5.43 -0.99
N ILE A 653 -22.98 4.69 -1.07
CA ILE A 653 -23.06 3.28 -0.68
C ILE A 653 -22.25 2.40 -1.63
N PHE A 654 -22.37 2.64 -2.93
CA PHE A 654 -21.57 1.93 -3.93
C PHE A 654 -20.08 2.10 -3.66
N ILE A 655 -19.62 3.35 -3.48
CA ILE A 655 -18.21 3.70 -3.21
C ILE A 655 -17.72 2.95 -1.96
N GLU A 656 -18.46 3.00 -0.82
CA GLU A 656 -18.04 2.33 0.41
C GLU A 656 -17.97 0.80 0.23
N THR A 657 -18.74 0.24 -0.69
CA THR A 657 -18.80 -1.20 -0.93
C THR A 657 -17.92 -1.69 -2.08
N ILE A 658 -17.07 -0.84 -2.67
CA ILE A 658 -16.03 -1.25 -3.63
C ILE A 658 -15.08 -2.24 -2.93
N PRO A 659 -14.88 -3.45 -3.53
CA PRO A 659 -14.10 -4.53 -2.90
C PRO A 659 -12.63 -4.18 -2.62
N PHE A 660 -12.00 -3.45 -3.52
CA PHE A 660 -10.59 -3.08 -3.41
C PHE A 660 -10.44 -1.83 -2.55
N THR A 661 -9.75 -1.95 -1.43
CA THR A 661 -9.51 -0.83 -0.51
C THR A 661 -8.80 0.33 -1.19
N GLU A 662 -7.83 0.04 -2.06
CA GLU A 662 -7.13 1.04 -2.85
C GLU A 662 -8.11 1.81 -3.73
N THR A 663 -8.90 1.11 -4.55
CA THR A 663 -9.86 1.74 -5.46
C THR A 663 -10.98 2.49 -4.72
N ARG A 664 -11.45 1.95 -3.60
CA ARG A 664 -12.44 2.64 -2.75
C ARG A 664 -11.91 3.98 -2.25
N ASN A 665 -10.71 3.99 -1.68
CA ASN A 665 -10.08 5.23 -1.21
C ASN A 665 -9.73 6.17 -2.36
N TYR A 666 -9.31 5.62 -3.50
CA TYR A 666 -9.04 6.38 -4.71
C TYR A 666 -10.27 7.16 -5.18
N VAL A 667 -11.40 6.48 -5.35
CA VAL A 667 -12.66 7.12 -5.78
C VAL A 667 -13.10 8.19 -4.78
N GLN A 668 -13.03 7.91 -3.48
CA GLN A 668 -13.35 8.88 -2.43
C GLN A 668 -12.47 10.13 -2.54
N ASN A 669 -11.17 9.96 -2.72
CA ASN A 669 -10.24 11.07 -2.79
C ASN A 669 -10.41 11.87 -4.08
N VAL A 670 -10.53 11.21 -5.24
CA VAL A 670 -10.73 11.91 -6.53
C VAL A 670 -11.98 12.77 -6.47
N LEU A 671 -13.13 12.20 -6.06
CA LEU A 671 -14.38 12.92 -6.03
C LEU A 671 -14.40 14.06 -4.98
N ALA A 672 -13.77 13.87 -3.83
CA ALA A 672 -13.59 14.93 -2.85
C ALA A 672 -12.70 16.07 -3.38
N ASN A 673 -11.61 15.73 -4.09
CA ASN A 673 -10.75 16.73 -4.74
C ASN A 673 -11.48 17.48 -5.86
N THR A 674 -12.27 16.79 -6.70
CA THR A 674 -13.07 17.41 -7.76
C THR A 674 -13.95 18.54 -7.22
N ILE A 675 -14.62 18.31 -6.08
CA ILE A 675 -15.44 19.33 -5.41
C ILE A 675 -14.61 20.54 -4.97
N GLU A 676 -13.40 20.32 -4.49
CA GLU A 676 -12.52 21.43 -4.08
C GLU A 676 -12.09 22.27 -5.28
N TYR A 677 -11.71 21.64 -6.40
CA TYR A 677 -11.35 22.36 -7.63
C TYR A 677 -12.54 23.10 -8.24
N ALA A 678 -13.74 22.53 -8.23
CA ALA A 678 -14.96 23.19 -8.71
C ALA A 678 -15.32 24.41 -7.86
N TYR A 679 -15.00 24.42 -6.58
CA TYR A 679 -15.25 25.57 -5.70
C TYR A 679 -14.44 26.80 -6.09
N GLU A 680 -13.20 26.65 -6.54
CA GLU A 680 -12.35 27.78 -6.99
C GLU A 680 -12.91 28.46 -8.24
N GLN A 681 -13.60 27.72 -9.09
CA GLN A 681 -14.23 28.27 -10.31
C GLN A 681 -15.66 28.77 -10.07
N ASP A 682 -16.05 29.06 -8.81
CA ASP A 682 -17.41 29.46 -8.43
C ASP A 682 -18.53 28.47 -8.84
N GLN A 683 -18.14 27.25 -9.24
CA GLN A 683 -19.05 26.13 -9.55
C GLN A 683 -19.52 25.47 -8.26
N LYS A 684 -20.34 26.17 -7.46
CA LYS A 684 -20.78 25.64 -6.15
C LYS A 684 -21.76 24.48 -6.28
N ILE A 685 -21.31 23.30 -5.93
CA ILE A 685 -22.18 22.14 -5.78
C ILE A 685 -22.99 22.31 -4.50
N THR A 686 -24.31 22.37 -4.63
CA THR A 686 -25.21 22.63 -3.49
C THR A 686 -25.46 21.42 -2.61
N SER A 687 -25.29 20.20 -3.15
CA SER A 687 -25.41 18.95 -2.41
C SER A 687 -24.45 17.91 -2.95
N PHE A 688 -23.47 17.53 -2.14
CA PHE A 688 -22.49 16.51 -2.51
C PHE A 688 -23.13 15.14 -2.69
N ARG A 689 -24.08 14.79 -1.83
CA ARG A 689 -24.81 13.53 -1.93
C ARG A 689 -25.63 13.43 -3.22
N ARG A 690 -26.33 14.51 -3.64
CA ARG A 690 -27.06 14.54 -4.90
C ARG A 690 -26.13 14.47 -6.10
N TRP A 691 -25.00 15.16 -6.04
CA TRP A 691 -23.99 15.14 -7.10
C TRP A 691 -23.39 13.75 -7.30
N LEU A 692 -23.17 12.97 -6.24
CA LEU A 692 -22.79 11.57 -6.34
C LEU A 692 -23.85 10.70 -7.02
N GLY A 693 -25.11 11.08 -6.98
CA GLY A 693 -26.22 10.40 -7.66
C GLY A 693 -26.45 8.96 -7.20
N GLU A 694 -27.00 8.18 -8.12
CA GLU A 694 -27.34 6.77 -7.95
C GLU A 694 -26.71 5.92 -9.06
N ILE A 695 -26.55 4.64 -8.78
CA ILE A 695 -26.01 3.66 -9.72
C ILE A 695 -27.03 2.55 -9.88
N ASP A 696 -27.48 2.36 -11.11
CA ASP A 696 -28.37 1.27 -11.49
C ASP A 696 -27.60 -0.02 -11.70
N PRO A 697 -28.12 -1.19 -11.26
CA PRO A 697 -27.58 -2.46 -11.70
C PRO A 697 -27.74 -2.59 -13.22
N LYS A 698 -26.67 -2.95 -13.95
CA LYS A 698 -26.80 -3.28 -15.36
C LYS A 698 -27.71 -4.51 -15.53
N ALA A 699 -28.65 -4.45 -16.46
CA ALA A 699 -29.36 -5.65 -16.92
C ALA A 699 -28.34 -6.69 -17.41
N ASP A 700 -28.57 -7.96 -17.14
CA ASP A 700 -27.70 -9.07 -17.52
C ASP A 700 -27.75 -9.24 -19.05
N THR A 701 -26.95 -8.43 -19.76
CA THR A 701 -26.77 -8.52 -21.22
C THR A 701 -25.79 -9.66 -21.54
N THR A 702 -26.13 -10.87 -21.11
CA THR A 702 -25.43 -12.09 -21.52
C THR A 702 -25.94 -12.62 -22.87
N THR A 703 -26.40 -11.73 -23.76
CA THR A 703 -26.64 -12.02 -25.18
C THR A 703 -26.11 -10.83 -25.97
N GLU A 704 -25.14 -11.14 -26.86
CA GLU A 704 -24.49 -10.22 -27.81
C GLU A 704 -23.31 -9.38 -27.26
N GLU A 705 -22.14 -9.84 -27.47
CA GLU A 705 -21.15 -9.56 -28.48
C GLU A 705 -19.88 -10.40 -28.26
N LYS A 706 -19.85 -11.50 -28.97
CA LYS A 706 -18.58 -12.06 -29.44
C LYS A 706 -18.22 -11.29 -30.71
N ILE A 707 -17.32 -10.34 -30.60
CA ILE A 707 -16.48 -9.90 -31.71
C ILE A 707 -15.04 -9.85 -31.24
#